data_40340bea4e35a2e3e928ec0f8de3723e
#
_entry.id   40340bea4e35a2e3e928ec0f8de3723e
#
_cell.length_a   1.000
_cell.length_b   1.000
_cell.length_c   1.000
_cell.angle_alpha   90.00
_cell.angle_beta   90.00
_cell.angle_gamma   90.00
#
_symmetry.space_group_name_H-M   'P 1'
#
loop_
_entity.id
_entity.type
_entity.pdbx_description
1 polymer ?
#
loop_
_entity_poly.entity_id
_entity_poly.type
_entity_poly.pdbx_seq_one_letter_code
_entity_poly.pdbx_strand_id
1 'polypeptide(L)'
;MVLKFFEVTRLPDQEFDREAMMELFGKNAFMIGYDFALRTTILAVDERSDGAARLGLVVPGMELSDAKGYGDKVERILLLSVFREAETMHPTTFSDVFSLRLGSGFLGFVFRPLGIDEIGKSKKLVEGLLEKKVVRETLSVLNGSVMSRMSNSQQRDTFSGSEERMLLAEILESLNLAVLSGMHVYEIYAVIIGPEALEEYTREKLFVMDSVALSTRLRDWPFEKMPRSLPVGIGSAKNFVNFYGVRGLSYSLKTAQAEGGGAIKIGTFLEDGVHDTGEEVRVDPSLLNLGFVLTGLPGSGKTMEAMSVIDSVLSEKKGTRVVVLAPTDEWDGFALDHGMHLVKIYQDGVPINFFRCAEGVDASVFYEDLAMLISSSSDAGPYRNPMEKCLLNAFKNVYHGDEREPDPVLVYKEIEEAVIRLHAKRTNVGVKYTKHGENIRSALENLRSIIRRPEYSSRKGIRIEDVAESGVVFNISGVSNKIKPSIYALLLNQAYTLANAYDTNGDDDLRLLVCLEESQTILGQRGSAAVEDLTYRIQDFRKKGVGLVLLTHNADDIDDRIRRLCQLKLYLKQSPDAADAAAGDLMFTYADNETVARKLKHLDSRTGAFGYLVKKGREKVACDSVFLRTANYGPHPEMKYDAEDTPLTEEYMKINSIERPALIDAKLRIEIRAEPDSREMKLKGLSIGIYYLLEPVVRFDVASLHGGVAAARLVNSRVYDACLENASGRILSSSSFTASGNTEIKFIL
;
A
#
# COMPACT_ATOMS: atom_id res chain seq x y z
N MET A 1 -7.29 31.55 43.18
CA MET A 1 -6.47 31.91 42.01
C MET A 1 -7.41 32.18 40.85
N VAL A 2 -7.14 33.21 40.08
CA VAL A 2 -7.91 33.50 38.87
C VAL A 2 -7.06 33.16 37.67
N LEU A 3 -7.61 32.33 36.78
CA LEU A 3 -6.93 31.93 35.57
C LEU A 3 -7.28 32.88 34.42
N LYS A 4 -6.26 33.24 33.66
CA LYS A 4 -6.40 33.89 32.36
C LYS A 4 -6.20 32.83 31.26
N PHE A 5 -7.11 32.80 30.30
CA PHE A 5 -7.16 31.82 29.26
C PHE A 5 -6.66 32.36 27.92
N PHE A 6 -5.90 31.52 27.22
CA PHE A 6 -5.39 31.77 25.88
C PHE A 6 -5.74 30.60 24.97
N GLU A 7 -6.19 30.90 23.79
CA GLU A 7 -6.36 29.94 22.71
C GLU A 7 -5.05 29.84 21.93
N VAL A 8 -4.58 28.63 21.68
CA VAL A 8 -3.42 28.39 20.81
C VAL A 8 -3.90 28.49 19.38
N THR A 9 -3.59 29.59 18.71
CA THR A 9 -4.00 29.85 17.33
C THR A 9 -3.02 29.28 16.29
N ARG A 10 -1.77 29.05 16.70
CA ARG A 10 -0.76 28.39 15.90
C ARG A 10 0.05 27.46 16.80
N LEU A 11 0.22 26.21 16.36
CA LEU A 11 1.06 25.22 17.03
C LEU A 11 2.56 25.50 16.82
N PRO A 12 3.43 24.95 17.67
CA PRO A 12 4.87 25.03 17.45
C PRO A 12 5.29 24.48 16.09
N ASP A 13 6.23 25.16 15.44
CA ASP A 13 6.76 24.75 14.14
C ASP A 13 7.74 23.56 14.23
N GLN A 14 8.21 23.24 15.44
CA GLN A 14 9.16 22.16 15.71
C GLN A 14 9.01 21.63 17.14
N GLU A 15 9.67 20.51 17.43
CA GLU A 15 9.75 20.00 18.79
C GLU A 15 10.37 21.04 19.73
N PHE A 16 9.79 21.18 20.93
CA PHE A 16 10.19 22.19 21.91
C PHE A 16 10.59 21.54 23.24
N ASP A 17 11.39 22.27 23.99
CA ASP A 17 11.79 21.84 25.33
C ASP A 17 10.64 22.08 26.33
N ARG A 18 9.96 20.97 26.69
CA ARG A 18 8.83 20.97 27.63
C ARG A 18 9.23 21.36 29.04
N GLU A 19 10.44 21.00 29.47
CA GLU A 19 10.95 21.39 30.81
C GLU A 19 11.19 22.90 30.85
N ALA A 20 11.87 23.44 29.87
CA ALA A 20 12.07 24.90 29.76
C ALA A 20 10.74 25.64 29.67
N MET A 21 9.74 25.09 29.00
CA MET A 21 8.40 25.66 29.01
C MET A 21 7.76 25.66 30.39
N MET A 22 7.85 24.57 31.14
CA MET A 22 7.30 24.49 32.50
C MET A 22 8.02 25.46 33.45
N GLU A 23 9.31 25.61 33.31
CA GLU A 23 10.11 26.56 34.10
C GLU A 23 9.71 28.04 33.89
N LEU A 24 9.19 28.40 32.70
CA LEU A 24 8.66 29.75 32.44
C LEU A 24 7.55 30.15 33.41
N PHE A 25 6.71 29.23 33.82
CA PHE A 25 5.63 29.49 34.76
C PHE A 25 6.13 29.53 36.20
N GLY A 26 7.31 28.97 36.47
CA GLY A 26 7.99 29.10 37.78
C GLY A 26 7.13 28.58 38.92
N LYS A 27 6.80 29.50 39.86
CA LYS A 27 5.96 29.21 41.04
C LYS A 27 4.46 29.35 40.78
N ASN A 28 4.04 29.68 39.58
CA ASN A 28 2.64 29.89 39.25
C ASN A 28 2.05 28.59 38.66
N ALA A 29 0.82 28.27 39.05
CA ALA A 29 0.09 27.19 38.46
C ALA A 29 -0.33 27.56 37.02
N PHE A 30 -0.35 26.55 36.15
CA PHE A 30 -0.85 26.69 34.78
C PHE A 30 -1.64 25.43 34.38
N MET A 31 -2.43 25.56 33.35
CA MET A 31 -3.22 24.45 32.78
C MET A 31 -3.04 24.42 31.27
N ILE A 32 -2.89 23.23 30.73
CA ILE A 32 -2.96 22.98 29.30
C ILE A 32 -4.05 21.95 29.07
N GLY A 33 -4.95 22.22 28.13
CA GLY A 33 -6.02 21.28 27.79
C GLY A 33 -6.54 21.47 26.38
N TYR A 34 -7.35 20.55 25.93
CA TYR A 34 -7.99 20.56 24.62
C TYR A 34 -9.49 20.75 24.77
N ASP A 35 -10.04 21.74 24.06
CA ASP A 35 -11.48 21.98 23.96
C ASP A 35 -12.03 21.36 22.68
N PHE A 36 -12.91 20.33 22.81
CA PHE A 36 -13.47 19.59 21.70
C PHE A 36 -14.47 20.38 20.86
N ALA A 37 -15.12 21.38 21.46
CA ALA A 37 -16.04 22.27 20.74
C ALA A 37 -15.31 23.31 19.90
N LEU A 38 -14.25 23.91 20.47
CA LEU A 38 -13.40 24.89 19.80
C LEU A 38 -12.35 24.23 18.91
N ARG A 39 -12.08 22.94 19.13
CA ARG A 39 -11.05 22.15 18.43
C ARG A 39 -9.66 22.78 18.53
N THR A 40 -9.30 23.23 19.70
CA THR A 40 -8.02 23.92 19.92
C THR A 40 -7.49 23.66 21.32
N THR A 41 -6.18 23.80 21.47
CA THR A 41 -5.55 23.81 22.80
C THR A 41 -5.82 25.11 23.52
N ILE A 42 -6.22 25.00 24.76
CA ILE A 42 -6.40 26.13 25.69
C ILE A 42 -5.27 26.09 26.71
N LEU A 43 -4.53 27.18 26.77
CA LEU A 43 -3.55 27.44 27.83
C LEU A 43 -4.17 28.36 28.85
N ALA A 44 -4.16 28.00 30.12
CA ALA A 44 -4.58 28.88 31.18
C ALA A 44 -3.43 29.08 32.19
N VAL A 45 -3.22 30.33 32.58
CA VAL A 45 -2.15 30.71 33.50
C VAL A 45 -2.71 31.57 34.64
N ASP A 46 -2.04 31.59 35.78
CA ASP A 46 -2.36 32.54 36.85
C ASP A 46 -2.28 33.95 36.29
N GLU A 47 -3.32 34.76 36.53
CA GLU A 47 -3.44 36.13 36.02
C GLU A 47 -2.22 37.02 36.39
N ARG A 48 -1.47 36.63 37.42
CA ARG A 48 -0.25 37.31 37.88
C ARG A 48 1.03 36.83 37.16
N SER A 49 0.93 35.83 36.31
CA SER A 49 2.08 35.25 35.59
C SER A 49 2.30 36.00 34.28
N ASP A 50 3.55 36.29 33.95
CA ASP A 50 3.98 36.79 32.63
C ASP A 50 4.42 35.65 31.68
N GLY A 51 4.27 34.37 32.12
CA GLY A 51 4.72 33.21 31.40
C GLY A 51 4.16 33.08 29.98
N ALA A 52 2.87 33.40 29.80
CA ALA A 52 2.23 33.34 28.48
C ALA A 52 2.85 34.34 27.48
N ALA A 53 3.21 35.56 27.92
CA ALA A 53 3.85 36.55 27.07
C ALA A 53 5.27 36.15 26.64
N ARG A 54 5.95 35.29 27.41
CA ARG A 54 7.33 34.82 27.17
C ARG A 54 7.38 33.48 26.46
N LEU A 55 6.25 32.84 26.23
CA LEU A 55 6.17 31.48 25.71
C LEU A 55 6.81 31.34 24.32
N GLY A 56 6.64 32.32 23.45
CA GLY A 56 7.27 32.36 22.13
C GLY A 56 8.80 32.32 22.13
N LEU A 57 9.45 32.59 23.29
CA LEU A 57 10.89 32.50 23.45
C LEU A 57 11.36 31.04 23.59
N VAL A 58 10.50 30.14 24.08
CA VAL A 58 10.84 28.73 24.42
C VAL A 58 10.11 27.76 23.48
N VAL A 59 8.96 28.19 22.95
CA VAL A 59 8.15 27.40 22.01
C VAL A 59 8.08 28.14 20.67
N PRO A 60 9.05 27.92 19.77
CA PRO A 60 9.12 28.65 18.51
C PRO A 60 7.92 28.42 17.62
N GLY A 61 7.43 29.50 17.00
CA GLY A 61 6.32 29.44 16.03
C GLY A 61 4.94 29.38 16.65
N MET A 62 4.80 29.22 17.97
CA MET A 62 3.49 29.20 18.63
C MET A 62 2.90 30.60 18.75
N GLU A 63 1.61 30.71 18.44
CA GLU A 63 0.85 31.93 18.59
C GLU A 63 -0.32 31.73 19.56
N LEU A 64 -0.57 32.74 20.38
CA LEU A 64 -1.65 32.75 21.37
C LEU A 64 -2.60 33.93 21.11
N SER A 65 -3.90 33.70 21.24
CA SER A 65 -4.90 34.76 21.33
C SER A 65 -5.60 34.74 22.68
N ASP A 66 -6.02 35.91 23.16
CA ASP A 66 -6.72 36.03 24.43
C ASP A 66 -8.15 35.46 24.32
N ALA A 67 -8.42 34.36 25.01
CA ALA A 67 -9.73 33.69 25.04
C ALA A 67 -10.66 34.34 26.07
N LYS A 68 -11.06 35.62 25.83
CA LYS A 68 -11.91 36.38 26.72
C LYS A 68 -13.24 35.70 27.01
N GLY A 69 -13.57 35.59 28.29
CA GLY A 69 -14.82 34.99 28.76
C GLY A 69 -14.82 33.45 28.76
N TYR A 70 -13.72 32.82 28.34
CA TYR A 70 -13.56 31.36 28.44
C TYR A 70 -13.49 30.96 29.93
N GLY A 71 -14.22 29.91 30.30
CA GLY A 71 -14.26 29.43 31.68
C GLY A 71 -15.12 30.25 32.64
N ASP A 72 -15.84 31.29 32.18
CA ASP A 72 -16.73 32.10 33.02
C ASP A 72 -18.05 31.39 33.37
N LYS A 73 -18.42 30.34 32.61
CA LYS A 73 -19.63 29.56 32.89
C LYS A 73 -19.40 28.61 34.06
N VAL A 74 -20.44 28.44 34.87
CA VAL A 74 -20.44 27.38 35.90
C VAL A 74 -20.72 26.04 35.24
N GLU A 75 -19.76 25.13 35.38
CA GLU A 75 -19.86 23.81 34.81
C GLU A 75 -19.59 22.71 35.86
N ARG A 76 -20.04 21.48 35.56
CA ARG A 76 -19.66 20.32 36.36
C ARG A 76 -18.28 19.89 35.91
N ILE A 77 -17.29 20.08 36.77
CA ILE A 77 -15.90 19.76 36.53
C ILE A 77 -15.56 18.52 37.34
N LEU A 78 -15.01 17.50 36.71
CA LEU A 78 -14.40 16.35 37.36
C LEU A 78 -12.88 16.59 37.45
N LEU A 79 -12.32 16.54 38.65
CA LEU A 79 -10.89 16.62 38.90
C LEU A 79 -10.37 15.25 39.30
N LEU A 80 -9.38 14.77 38.59
CA LEU A 80 -8.66 13.52 38.90
C LEU A 80 -7.24 13.89 39.30
N SER A 81 -6.79 13.40 40.46
CA SER A 81 -5.37 13.52 40.82
C SER A 81 -4.56 12.47 40.09
N VAL A 82 -3.57 12.92 39.32
CA VAL A 82 -2.79 12.09 38.41
C VAL A 82 -1.34 12.09 38.83
N PHE A 83 -0.69 10.93 38.82
CA PHE A 83 0.72 10.83 39.17
C PHE A 83 1.55 10.03 38.16
N ARG A 84 0.94 9.27 37.27
CA ARG A 84 1.60 8.53 36.21
C ARG A 84 0.62 8.22 35.06
N GLU A 85 1.16 8.02 33.87
CA GLU A 85 0.45 7.38 32.76
C GLU A 85 0.32 5.88 32.98
N ALA A 86 -0.80 5.27 32.54
CA ALA A 86 -1.07 3.84 32.74
C ALA A 86 -0.13 2.94 31.94
N GLU A 87 0.31 3.41 30.78
CA GLU A 87 1.31 2.72 29.97
C GLU A 87 2.62 3.50 30.07
N THR A 88 3.71 2.78 30.41
CA THR A 88 5.05 3.37 30.42
C THR A 88 5.41 3.69 28.98
N MET A 89 5.14 4.90 28.54
CA MET A 89 5.83 5.41 27.35
C MET A 89 5.19 6.66 26.75
N HIS A 90 5.99 7.55 26.32
CA HIS A 90 5.84 8.65 25.36
C HIS A 90 4.83 9.77 25.64
N PRO A 91 5.29 11.00 25.38
CA PRO A 91 4.50 12.25 25.61
C PRO A 91 3.25 12.39 24.74
N THR A 92 2.88 11.37 23.99
CA THR A 92 1.78 11.35 23.02
C THR A 92 0.57 10.54 23.47
N THR A 93 0.53 10.10 24.72
CA THR A 93 -0.48 9.18 25.28
C THR A 93 -1.93 9.62 25.08
N PHE A 94 -2.19 10.93 24.91
CA PHE A 94 -3.52 11.47 24.69
C PHE A 94 -3.87 11.81 23.24
N SER A 95 -3.02 11.49 22.29
CA SER A 95 -3.32 11.80 20.88
C SER A 95 -4.52 11.01 20.33
N ASP A 96 -4.84 9.87 20.92
CA ASP A 96 -5.97 9.02 20.54
C ASP A 96 -7.30 9.45 21.20
N VAL A 97 -7.30 10.43 22.13
CA VAL A 97 -8.52 11.02 22.70
C VAL A 97 -9.46 11.55 21.60
N PHE A 98 -8.90 11.98 20.49
CA PHE A 98 -9.65 12.46 19.34
C PHE A 98 -10.47 11.36 18.65
N SER A 99 -10.13 10.09 18.85
CA SER A 99 -10.92 8.96 18.35
C SER A 99 -12.31 8.86 19.00
N LEU A 100 -12.52 9.52 20.14
CA LEU A 100 -13.81 9.53 20.85
C LEU A 100 -14.91 10.31 20.11
N ARG A 101 -14.59 11.06 19.06
CA ARG A 101 -15.55 11.81 18.23
C ARG A 101 -16.50 12.70 19.03
N LEU A 102 -16.00 13.36 20.05
CA LEU A 102 -16.78 14.22 20.92
C LEU A 102 -17.11 15.54 20.21
N GLY A 103 -18.38 15.89 20.19
CA GLY A 103 -18.85 17.20 19.68
C GLY A 103 -18.63 18.34 20.67
N SER A 104 -18.38 18.04 21.96
CA SER A 104 -18.13 19.02 23.02
C SER A 104 -17.43 18.35 24.18
N GLY A 105 -16.79 19.14 25.02
CA GLY A 105 -16.08 18.69 26.20
C GLY A 105 -14.72 19.36 26.32
N PHE A 106 -14.05 19.13 27.43
CA PHE A 106 -12.72 19.66 27.70
C PHE A 106 -11.93 18.62 28.51
N LEU A 107 -10.70 18.35 28.09
CA LEU A 107 -9.72 17.58 28.83
C LEU A 107 -8.45 18.43 28.99
N GLY A 108 -8.06 18.70 30.19
CA GLY A 108 -6.86 19.48 30.48
C GLY A 108 -6.09 18.96 31.68
N PHE A 109 -4.85 19.41 31.79
CA PHE A 109 -3.96 19.10 32.91
C PHE A 109 -3.57 20.40 33.63
N VAL A 110 -3.79 20.43 34.93
CA VAL A 110 -3.32 21.52 35.80
C VAL A 110 -2.07 21.11 36.49
N PHE A 111 -1.07 21.94 36.38
CA PHE A 111 0.23 21.80 37.02
C PHE A 111 0.32 22.80 38.18
N ARG A 112 0.34 22.28 39.40
CA ARG A 112 0.50 23.08 40.61
C ARG A 112 1.93 22.90 41.16
N PRO A 113 2.81 23.90 41.02
CA PRO A 113 4.15 23.80 41.57
C PRO A 113 4.11 23.83 43.12
N LEU A 114 4.93 22.96 43.73
CA LEU A 114 5.04 22.88 45.18
C LEU A 114 6.15 23.77 45.72
N GLY A 115 5.86 24.50 46.78
CA GLY A 115 6.90 25.19 47.56
C GLY A 115 7.74 24.24 48.39
N ILE A 116 8.91 24.71 48.85
CA ILE A 116 9.88 23.91 49.63
C ILE A 116 9.24 23.27 50.87
N ASP A 117 8.38 24.02 51.59
CA ASP A 117 7.70 23.50 52.78
C ASP A 117 6.67 22.41 52.42
N GLU A 118 6.00 22.55 51.26
CA GLU A 118 5.07 21.54 50.76
C GLU A 118 5.76 20.28 50.27
N ILE A 119 6.92 20.41 49.61
CA ILE A 119 7.77 19.28 49.24
C ILE A 119 8.21 18.49 50.52
N GLY A 120 8.58 19.19 51.57
CA GLY A 120 8.93 18.56 52.86
C GLY A 120 7.77 17.78 53.51
N LYS A 121 6.53 18.28 53.38
CA LYS A 121 5.33 17.57 53.85
C LYS A 121 5.02 16.35 52.97
N SER A 122 5.08 16.54 51.65
CA SER A 122 4.86 15.45 50.69
C SER A 122 5.87 14.33 50.82
N LYS A 123 7.16 14.66 51.10
CA LYS A 123 8.21 13.68 51.36
C LYS A 123 7.86 12.80 52.58
N LYS A 124 7.46 13.41 53.70
CA LYS A 124 7.03 12.66 54.88
C LYS A 124 5.78 11.81 54.62
N LEU A 125 4.87 12.25 53.77
CA LEU A 125 3.72 11.46 53.41
C LEU A 125 4.12 10.23 52.58
N VAL A 126 5.01 10.39 51.58
CA VAL A 126 5.49 9.29 50.72
C VAL A 126 6.31 8.31 51.53
N GLU A 127 7.19 8.78 52.40
CA GLU A 127 7.96 7.93 53.35
C GLU A 127 7.01 7.09 54.23
N GLY A 128 5.97 7.73 54.82
CA GLY A 128 5.00 7.00 55.63
C GLY A 128 4.14 5.99 54.85
N LEU A 129 3.85 6.24 53.57
CA LEU A 129 3.17 5.28 52.71
C LEU A 129 4.08 4.10 52.36
N LEU A 130 5.35 4.38 52.12
CA LEU A 130 6.37 3.36 51.76
C LEU A 130 6.58 2.43 52.97
N GLU A 131 6.75 2.98 54.20
CA GLU A 131 6.91 2.19 55.43
C GLU A 131 5.68 1.31 55.69
N LYS A 132 4.47 1.84 55.58
CA LYS A 132 3.23 1.08 55.77
C LYS A 132 3.11 -0.07 54.78
N LYS A 133 3.59 0.10 53.58
CA LYS A 133 3.56 -0.94 52.56
C LYS A 133 4.60 -2.02 52.76
N VAL A 134 5.81 -1.65 53.15
CA VAL A 134 6.82 -2.62 53.53
C VAL A 134 6.32 -3.52 54.65
N VAL A 135 5.65 -2.95 55.66
CA VAL A 135 5.03 -3.73 56.75
C VAL A 135 3.91 -4.64 56.24
N ARG A 136 3.05 -4.20 55.29
CA ARG A 136 1.98 -5.03 54.72
C ARG A 136 2.54 -6.17 53.87
N GLU A 137 3.53 -5.93 53.06
CA GLU A 137 4.19 -6.97 52.24
C GLU A 137 4.88 -8.00 53.10
N THR A 138 5.62 -7.57 54.14
CA THR A 138 6.23 -8.47 55.10
C THR A 138 5.19 -9.33 55.84
N LEU A 139 4.04 -8.76 56.21
CA LEU A 139 2.92 -9.48 56.81
C LEU A 139 2.23 -10.40 55.81
N SER A 140 2.11 -10.03 54.53
CA SER A 140 1.51 -10.89 53.50
C SER A 140 2.40 -12.10 53.16
N VAL A 141 3.70 -11.91 53.12
CA VAL A 141 4.67 -13.01 52.95
C VAL A 141 4.66 -13.95 54.14
N LEU A 142 4.51 -13.44 55.37
CA LEU A 142 4.41 -14.23 56.60
C LEU A 142 3.03 -14.97 56.71
N ASN A 143 1.95 -14.40 56.16
CA ASN A 143 0.61 -15.01 56.14
C ASN A 143 0.31 -15.78 54.89
N GLY A 144 1.21 -15.87 53.92
CA GLY A 144 1.02 -16.45 52.57
C GLY A 144 0.82 -17.96 52.51
N SER A 145 0.58 -18.63 53.66
CA SER A 145 0.25 -20.06 53.68
C SER A 145 -1.24 -20.40 53.94
N VAL A 146 -2.12 -19.44 54.15
CA VAL A 146 -3.49 -19.73 54.59
C VAL A 146 -4.64 -19.23 53.70
N MET A 147 -4.45 -18.36 52.72
CA MET A 147 -5.59 -17.85 51.91
C MET A 147 -5.43 -17.97 50.38
N SER A 148 -5.18 -19.17 49.91
CA SER A 148 -5.39 -19.49 48.50
C SER A 148 -6.67 -20.30 48.28
N ARG A 149 -7.82 -19.74 48.56
CA ARG A 149 -9.16 -20.23 48.07
C ARG A 149 -10.24 -19.27 48.58
N MET A 150 -10.58 -18.29 47.79
CA MET A 150 -12.00 -17.86 47.63
C MET A 150 -12.07 -16.56 46.81
N SER A 151 -12.96 -16.65 45.84
CA SER A 151 -13.62 -15.58 45.06
C SER A 151 -12.93 -15.04 43.84
N ASN A 152 -13.21 -15.67 42.71
CA ASN A 152 -13.42 -15.00 41.42
C ASN A 152 -14.60 -14.04 41.57
N SER A 153 -14.38 -12.80 41.36
CA SER A 153 -15.22 -11.74 40.77
C SER A 153 -14.92 -10.40 41.45
N GLN A 154 -14.69 -9.39 40.63
CA GLN A 154 -14.46 -8.00 41.00
C GLN A 154 -13.10 -7.71 41.65
N GLN A 155 -12.07 -7.61 40.84
CA GLN A 155 -10.90 -6.75 41.06
C GLN A 155 -10.21 -6.45 39.73
N ARG A 156 -10.70 -5.49 38.99
CA ARG A 156 -9.89 -4.57 38.21
C ARG A 156 -9.46 -3.47 39.19
N ASP A 157 -8.19 -3.08 39.11
CA ASP A 157 -7.54 -2.05 39.92
C ASP A 157 -6.87 -2.52 41.21
N THR A 158 -5.80 -3.29 41.08
CA THR A 158 -4.74 -3.29 42.10
C THR A 158 -3.41 -3.51 41.39
N PHE A 159 -2.57 -2.50 41.43
CA PHE A 159 -1.12 -2.64 41.23
C PHE A 159 -0.63 -3.87 41.98
N SER A 160 0.30 -4.61 41.37
CA SER A 160 1.08 -5.55 42.18
C SER A 160 1.83 -4.76 43.27
N GLY A 161 1.89 -5.25 44.47
CA GLY A 161 2.51 -4.53 45.61
C GLY A 161 3.92 -4.03 45.31
N SER A 162 4.62 -4.70 44.41
CA SER A 162 5.99 -4.34 43.95
C SER A 162 6.01 -3.09 43.05
N GLU A 163 5.03 -2.90 42.17
CA GLU A 163 4.99 -1.74 41.27
C GLU A 163 4.67 -0.45 42.00
N GLU A 164 3.76 -0.49 42.97
CA GLU A 164 3.42 0.67 43.77
C GLU A 164 4.57 1.08 44.69
N ARG A 165 5.33 0.12 45.17
CA ARG A 165 6.55 0.38 45.94
C ARG A 165 7.65 1.03 45.12
N MET A 166 7.88 0.55 43.89
CA MET A 166 8.83 1.17 42.97
C MET A 166 8.43 2.60 42.65
N LEU A 167 7.16 2.86 42.39
CA LEU A 167 6.64 4.17 42.12
C LEU A 167 6.82 5.14 43.29
N LEU A 168 6.47 4.71 44.52
CA LEU A 168 6.68 5.55 45.70
C LEU A 168 8.17 5.81 45.95
N ALA A 169 9.07 4.88 45.65
CA ALA A 169 10.52 5.08 45.73
C ALA A 169 11.03 6.09 44.69
N GLU A 170 10.54 6.02 43.43
CA GLU A 170 10.83 7.00 42.38
C GLU A 170 10.37 8.41 42.77
N ILE A 171 9.16 8.54 43.31
CA ILE A 171 8.63 9.83 43.78
C ILE A 171 9.53 10.35 44.93
N LEU A 172 9.91 9.51 45.85
CA LEU A 172 10.78 9.91 46.96
C LEU A 172 12.16 10.38 46.48
N GLU A 173 12.74 9.69 45.51
CA GLU A 173 13.98 10.08 44.86
C GLU A 173 13.84 11.45 44.15
N SER A 174 12.79 11.64 43.37
CA SER A 174 12.49 12.92 42.72
C SER A 174 12.33 14.07 43.71
N LEU A 175 11.68 13.83 44.87
CA LEU A 175 11.54 14.82 45.93
C LEU A 175 12.87 15.15 46.58
N ASN A 176 13.74 14.14 46.79
CA ASN A 176 15.08 14.35 47.32
C ASN A 176 15.95 15.17 46.37
N LEU A 177 15.91 14.86 45.07
CA LEU A 177 16.64 15.61 44.05
C LEU A 177 16.13 17.06 43.97
N ALA A 178 14.81 17.28 44.04
CA ALA A 178 14.23 18.62 44.03
C ALA A 178 14.70 19.47 45.21
N VAL A 179 14.81 18.88 46.41
CA VAL A 179 15.32 19.59 47.59
C VAL A 179 16.80 19.92 47.45
N LEU A 180 17.59 19.02 46.82
CA LEU A 180 19.03 19.19 46.69
C LEU A 180 19.43 20.10 45.50
N SER A 181 18.73 20.00 44.38
CA SER A 181 19.08 20.70 43.16
C SER A 181 18.21 21.92 42.85
N GLY A 182 17.17 22.18 43.66
CA GLY A 182 16.20 23.26 43.40
C GLY A 182 15.26 22.99 42.20
N MET A 183 15.18 21.74 41.75
CA MET A 183 14.26 21.38 40.63
C MET A 183 12.81 21.51 41.04
N HIS A 184 11.96 21.88 40.09
CA HIS A 184 10.54 22.01 40.32
C HIS A 184 9.81 20.67 40.46
N VAL A 185 8.86 20.62 41.36
CA VAL A 185 7.97 19.47 41.61
C VAL A 185 6.53 19.96 41.49
N TYR A 186 5.68 19.16 40.89
CA TYR A 186 4.29 19.54 40.61
C TYR A 186 3.31 18.52 41.20
N GLU A 187 2.14 18.98 41.60
CA GLU A 187 0.92 18.18 41.66
C GLU A 187 0.20 18.33 40.33
N ILE A 188 -0.27 17.22 39.74
CA ILE A 188 -0.95 17.21 38.46
C ILE A 188 -2.39 16.77 38.66
N TYR A 189 -3.32 17.49 38.03
CA TYR A 189 -4.72 17.17 38.07
C TYR A 189 -5.27 17.17 36.66
N ALA A 190 -5.93 16.05 36.23
CA ALA A 190 -6.70 16.02 35.03
C ALA A 190 -8.05 16.70 35.29
N VAL A 191 -8.44 17.59 34.38
CA VAL A 191 -9.67 18.37 34.40
C VAL A 191 -10.56 17.87 33.28
N ILE A 192 -11.71 17.33 33.62
CA ILE A 192 -12.66 16.80 32.66
C ILE A 192 -13.97 17.56 32.75
N ILE A 193 -14.43 18.06 31.61
CA ILE A 193 -15.76 18.66 31.44
C ILE A 193 -16.37 17.97 30.23
N GLY A 194 -17.52 17.29 30.37
CA GLY A 194 -18.20 16.69 29.23
C GLY A 194 -18.72 15.28 29.47
N PRO A 195 -18.85 14.48 28.43
CA PRO A 195 -19.51 13.18 28.49
C PRO A 195 -18.70 12.13 29.28
N GLU A 196 -19.41 11.13 29.77
CA GLU A 196 -18.87 10.00 30.55
C GLU A 196 -17.77 9.25 29.82
N ALA A 197 -17.88 9.13 28.49
CA ALA A 197 -16.85 8.49 27.66
C ALA A 197 -15.46 9.17 27.79
N LEU A 198 -15.40 10.46 28.00
CA LEU A 198 -14.15 11.19 28.23
C LEU A 198 -13.56 10.88 29.61
N GLU A 199 -14.43 10.70 30.62
CA GLU A 199 -14.01 10.27 31.96
C GLU A 199 -13.46 8.85 31.92
N GLU A 200 -14.18 7.91 31.32
CA GLU A 200 -13.75 6.51 31.17
C GLU A 200 -12.41 6.40 30.45
N TYR A 201 -12.28 7.08 29.32
CA TYR A 201 -11.04 7.15 28.57
C TYR A 201 -9.88 7.67 29.44
N THR A 202 -10.10 8.78 30.15
CA THR A 202 -9.04 9.40 30.96
C THR A 202 -8.62 8.48 32.11
N ARG A 203 -9.56 7.78 32.74
CA ARG A 203 -9.28 6.80 33.81
C ARG A 203 -8.56 5.57 33.29
N GLU A 204 -8.79 5.16 32.07
CA GLU A 204 -8.09 4.04 31.42
C GLU A 204 -6.62 4.38 31.13
N LYS A 205 -6.35 5.63 30.75
CA LYS A 205 -5.00 6.09 30.37
C LYS A 205 -4.15 6.60 31.52
N LEU A 206 -4.73 6.88 32.68
CA LEU A 206 -4.04 7.50 33.79
C LEU A 206 -4.18 6.71 35.09
N PHE A 207 -3.11 6.69 35.87
CA PHE A 207 -3.20 6.30 37.26
C PHE A 207 -3.75 7.44 38.10
N VAL A 208 -4.97 7.27 38.56
CA VAL A 208 -5.72 8.23 39.35
C VAL A 208 -5.70 7.80 40.82
N MET A 209 -5.23 8.70 41.71
CA MET A 209 -5.19 8.45 43.14
C MET A 209 -6.53 8.78 43.83
N ASP A 210 -7.13 9.90 43.45
CA ASP A 210 -8.35 10.41 44.04
C ASP A 210 -9.13 11.27 43.03
N SER A 211 -10.40 11.46 43.22
CA SER A 211 -11.23 12.28 42.36
C SER A 211 -12.27 13.07 43.10
N VAL A 212 -12.62 14.24 42.56
CA VAL A 212 -13.67 15.10 43.11
C VAL A 212 -14.48 15.76 41.98
N ALA A 213 -15.79 15.72 42.05
CA ALA A 213 -16.67 16.46 41.16
C ALA A 213 -17.10 17.79 41.80
N LEU A 214 -16.92 18.88 41.07
CA LEU A 214 -17.22 20.22 41.54
C LEU A 214 -18.14 20.93 40.54
N SER A 215 -19.00 21.79 41.03
CA SER A 215 -19.76 22.73 40.19
C SER A 215 -19.19 24.13 40.42
N THR A 216 -18.36 24.58 39.48
CA THR A 216 -17.63 25.84 39.59
C THR A 216 -17.34 26.45 38.22
N ARG A 217 -16.84 27.67 38.19
CA ARG A 217 -16.27 28.25 36.97
C ARG A 217 -14.84 27.77 36.80
N LEU A 218 -14.45 27.38 35.60
CA LEU A 218 -13.09 26.96 35.32
C LEU A 218 -12.07 28.09 35.62
N ARG A 219 -12.49 29.34 35.46
CA ARG A 219 -11.70 30.53 35.79
C ARG A 219 -11.37 30.64 37.28
N ASP A 220 -12.33 30.29 38.15
CA ASP A 220 -12.21 30.41 39.60
C ASP A 220 -11.64 29.09 40.18
N TRP A 221 -10.36 28.83 39.97
CA TRP A 221 -9.74 27.57 40.30
C TRP A 221 -9.81 27.24 41.80
N PRO A 222 -10.42 26.09 42.20
CA PRO A 222 -10.76 25.80 43.58
C PRO A 222 -9.68 25.03 44.33
N PHE A 223 -8.48 25.59 44.52
CA PHE A 223 -7.36 24.87 45.19
C PHE A 223 -7.71 24.25 46.55
N GLU A 224 -8.62 24.85 47.31
CA GLU A 224 -9.04 24.35 48.61
C GLU A 224 -9.85 23.04 48.55
N LYS A 225 -10.37 22.70 47.37
CA LYS A 225 -11.24 21.55 47.15
C LYS A 225 -10.59 20.50 46.23
N MET A 226 -9.27 20.57 46.05
CA MET A 226 -8.56 19.62 45.21
C MET A 226 -8.54 18.21 45.81
N PRO A 227 -8.62 17.14 45.01
CA PRO A 227 -8.41 15.81 45.51
C PRO A 227 -6.98 15.63 45.97
N ARG A 228 -6.73 14.61 46.82
CA ARG A 228 -5.36 14.29 47.25
C ARG A 228 -4.52 13.87 46.05
N SER A 229 -3.29 14.41 45.99
CA SER A 229 -2.35 14.11 44.90
C SER A 229 -0.99 13.69 45.47
N LEU A 230 -0.24 12.95 44.66
CA LEU A 230 1.16 12.71 44.87
C LEU A 230 1.99 13.67 44.03
N PRO A 231 3.12 14.13 44.53
CA PRO A 231 3.98 15.05 43.79
C PRO A 231 4.73 14.31 42.68
N VAL A 232 4.93 14.99 41.58
CA VAL A 232 5.62 14.49 40.38
C VAL A 232 6.77 15.44 40.05
N GLY A 233 7.96 14.90 39.85
CA GLY A 233 9.12 15.68 39.40
C GLY A 233 8.94 16.20 37.96
N ILE A 234 9.64 17.29 37.63
CA ILE A 234 9.54 17.94 36.31
C ILE A 234 9.79 16.96 35.14
N GLY A 235 10.71 16.01 35.30
CA GLY A 235 11.03 15.01 34.28
C GLY A 235 9.86 14.09 33.91
N SER A 236 8.97 13.78 34.86
CA SER A 236 7.74 13.02 34.62
C SER A 236 6.55 13.93 34.29
N ALA A 237 6.48 15.12 34.92
CA ALA A 237 5.41 16.09 34.71
C ALA A 237 5.37 16.61 33.25
N LYS A 238 6.52 16.75 32.59
CA LYS A 238 6.62 17.19 31.20
C LYS A 238 5.87 16.30 30.20
N ASN A 239 5.62 15.02 30.53
CA ASN A 239 4.89 14.10 29.68
C ASN A 239 3.43 14.47 29.52
N PHE A 240 2.86 15.26 30.44
CA PHE A 240 1.50 15.76 30.38
C PHE A 240 1.41 17.14 29.69
N VAL A 241 2.55 17.72 29.29
CA VAL A 241 2.62 18.98 28.56
C VAL A 241 2.53 18.70 27.08
N ASN A 242 1.37 18.90 26.47
CA ASN A 242 1.20 18.75 25.05
C ASN A 242 0.24 19.79 24.47
N PHE A 243 0.49 20.18 23.23
CA PHE A 243 -0.40 21.07 22.47
C PHE A 243 -1.12 20.21 21.43
N TYR A 244 -2.43 20.12 21.62
CA TYR A 244 -3.31 19.41 20.70
C TYR A 244 -4.09 20.44 19.87
N GLY A 245 -4.30 20.10 18.61
CA GLY A 245 -5.08 20.92 17.73
C GLY A 245 -4.31 21.30 16.46
N VAL A 246 -5.01 21.49 15.42
CA VAL A 246 -4.52 21.37 14.06
C VAL A 246 -4.72 22.66 13.25
N ARG A 247 -5.13 23.76 13.89
CA ARG A 247 -5.20 25.04 13.17
C ARG A 247 -3.85 25.43 12.56
N GLY A 248 -2.73 25.02 13.16
CA GLY A 248 -1.41 25.20 12.61
C GLY A 248 -1.09 24.30 11.42
N LEU A 249 -1.54 23.03 11.46
CA LEU A 249 -1.44 22.10 10.33
C LEU A 249 -2.33 22.54 9.16
N SER A 250 -3.56 22.97 9.43
CA SER A 250 -4.44 23.59 8.44
C SER A 250 -3.79 24.79 7.75
N TYR A 251 -3.11 25.63 8.53
CA TYR A 251 -2.38 26.77 7.98
C TYR A 251 -1.19 26.33 7.12
N SER A 252 -0.40 25.39 7.62
CA SER A 252 0.73 24.80 6.91
C SER A 252 0.27 24.11 5.62
N LEU A 253 -0.83 23.37 5.66
CA LEU A 253 -1.47 22.76 4.51
C LEU A 253 -1.96 23.81 3.52
N LYS A 254 -2.66 24.85 3.98
CA LYS A 254 -3.14 25.96 3.13
C LYS A 254 -2.00 26.67 2.43
N THR A 255 -0.91 26.95 3.14
CA THR A 255 0.28 27.59 2.57
C THR A 255 0.93 26.67 1.54
N ALA A 256 1.11 25.39 1.85
CA ALA A 256 1.66 24.40 0.93
C ALA A 256 0.77 24.24 -0.31
N GLN A 257 -0.53 24.16 -0.15
CA GLN A 257 -1.50 24.06 -1.25
C GLN A 257 -1.60 25.36 -2.06
N ALA A 258 -1.53 26.54 -1.42
CA ALA A 258 -1.53 27.83 -2.12
C ALA A 258 -0.27 28.05 -2.96
N GLU A 259 0.87 27.50 -2.53
CA GLU A 259 2.14 27.62 -3.23
C GLU A 259 2.34 26.53 -4.32
N GLY A 260 1.63 25.42 -4.25
CA GLY A 260 1.80 24.27 -5.15
C GLY A 260 0.54 23.46 -5.41
N GLY A 261 -0.65 24.08 -5.32
CA GLY A 261 -1.94 23.41 -5.51
C GLY A 261 -2.00 22.64 -6.82
N GLY A 262 -2.28 21.34 -6.76
CA GLY A 262 -2.39 20.45 -7.89
C GLY A 262 -3.83 20.27 -8.38
N ALA A 263 -3.96 19.67 -9.54
CA ALA A 263 -5.27 19.37 -10.13
C ALA A 263 -5.90 18.09 -9.54
N ILE A 264 -5.08 17.11 -9.14
CA ILE A 264 -5.55 15.81 -8.65
C ILE A 264 -5.97 15.91 -7.19
N LYS A 265 -7.25 15.64 -6.92
CA LYS A 265 -7.79 15.56 -5.57
C LYS A 265 -7.52 14.17 -4.98
N ILE A 266 -6.82 14.12 -3.84
CA ILE A 266 -6.59 12.91 -3.07
C ILE A 266 -7.64 12.73 -1.96
N GLY A 267 -8.18 13.81 -1.44
CA GLY A 267 -9.21 13.73 -0.40
C GLY A 267 -9.47 15.06 0.28
N THR A 268 -10.08 14.99 1.47
CA THR A 268 -10.26 16.14 2.35
C THR A 268 -9.47 15.96 3.62
N PHE A 269 -8.87 17.04 4.10
CA PHE A 269 -8.03 17.01 5.29
C PHE A 269 -8.84 16.67 6.54
N LEU A 270 -8.32 15.71 7.32
CA LEU A 270 -8.86 15.37 8.62
C LEU A 270 -8.03 15.99 9.73
N GLU A 271 -8.60 16.98 10.38
CA GLU A 271 -8.04 17.50 11.62
C GLU A 271 -7.99 16.38 12.65
N ASP A 272 -6.82 16.22 13.32
CA ASP A 272 -6.57 15.15 14.31
C ASP A 272 -6.90 13.70 13.84
N GLY A 273 -7.07 13.51 12.55
CA GLY A 273 -7.37 12.20 11.94
C GLY A 273 -8.83 11.79 12.01
N VAL A 274 -9.73 12.67 12.48
CA VAL A 274 -11.16 12.35 12.69
C VAL A 274 -12.09 13.39 12.08
N HIS A 275 -11.84 14.69 12.32
CA HIS A 275 -12.73 15.76 11.92
C HIS A 275 -12.42 16.24 10.50
N ASP A 276 -13.37 16.05 9.60
CA ASP A 276 -13.27 16.53 8.22
C ASP A 276 -13.43 18.05 8.16
N THR A 277 -12.37 18.72 7.74
CA THR A 277 -12.36 20.19 7.62
C THR A 277 -13.03 20.68 6.34
N GLY A 278 -13.27 19.79 5.38
CA GLY A 278 -13.69 20.11 4.03
C GLY A 278 -12.58 20.73 3.16
N GLU A 279 -11.37 20.91 3.69
CA GLU A 279 -10.22 21.39 2.92
C GLU A 279 -9.66 20.28 2.04
N GLU A 280 -9.56 20.52 0.73
CA GLU A 280 -9.10 19.51 -0.21
C GLU A 280 -7.59 19.37 -0.18
N VAL A 281 -7.12 18.13 -0.16
CA VAL A 281 -5.72 17.77 -0.36
C VAL A 281 -5.54 17.43 -1.83
N ARG A 282 -4.71 18.20 -2.52
CA ARG A 282 -4.46 18.07 -3.95
C ARG A 282 -2.97 17.91 -4.26
N VAL A 283 -2.67 17.21 -5.35
CA VAL A 283 -1.30 17.04 -5.86
C VAL A 283 -1.21 17.39 -7.34
N ASP A 284 -0.04 17.84 -7.76
CA ASP A 284 0.24 18.07 -9.18
C ASP A 284 0.33 16.73 -9.92
N PRO A 285 -0.30 16.55 -11.10
CA PRO A 285 -0.24 15.31 -11.88
C PRO A 285 1.17 14.81 -12.15
N SER A 286 2.13 15.70 -12.36
CA SER A 286 3.54 15.33 -12.61
C SER A 286 4.20 14.62 -11.42
N LEU A 287 3.67 14.78 -10.21
CA LEU A 287 4.18 14.09 -9.03
C LEU A 287 3.89 12.59 -9.04
N LEU A 288 2.90 12.13 -9.81
CA LEU A 288 2.66 10.69 -10.00
C LEU A 288 3.84 9.98 -10.66
N ASN A 289 4.70 10.70 -11.41
CA ASN A 289 5.95 10.15 -11.95
C ASN A 289 6.92 9.67 -10.85
N LEU A 290 6.73 10.10 -9.61
CA LEU A 290 7.53 9.70 -8.47
C LEU A 290 7.04 8.38 -7.83
N GLY A 291 6.00 7.78 -8.39
CA GLY A 291 5.32 6.60 -7.86
C GLY A 291 4.37 6.91 -6.70
N PHE A 292 3.24 6.25 -6.70
CA PHE A 292 2.21 6.35 -5.69
C PHE A 292 1.89 4.96 -5.12
N VAL A 293 2.15 4.75 -3.83
CA VAL A 293 1.78 3.54 -3.10
C VAL A 293 0.50 3.79 -2.32
N LEU A 294 -0.48 2.92 -2.53
CA LEU A 294 -1.78 2.96 -1.87
C LEU A 294 -2.05 1.61 -1.19
N THR A 295 -2.03 1.58 0.14
CA THR A 295 -2.22 0.34 0.89
C THR A 295 -3.34 0.43 1.90
N GLY A 296 -3.92 -0.72 2.25
CA GLY A 296 -4.97 -0.82 3.25
C GLY A 296 -5.70 -2.15 3.21
N LEU A 297 -6.31 -2.53 4.30
CA LEU A 297 -7.09 -3.76 4.40
C LEU A 297 -8.23 -3.82 3.38
N PRO A 298 -8.75 -5.01 3.04
CA PRO A 298 -9.94 -5.14 2.20
C PRO A 298 -11.11 -4.29 2.73
N GLY A 299 -11.83 -3.61 1.83
CA GLY A 299 -12.94 -2.71 2.18
C GLY A 299 -12.53 -1.35 2.75
N SER A 300 -11.24 -1.01 2.81
CA SER A 300 -10.77 0.31 3.27
C SER A 300 -10.96 1.44 2.24
N GLY A 301 -11.23 1.13 0.97
CA GLY A 301 -11.50 2.10 -0.10
C GLY A 301 -10.35 2.32 -1.09
N LYS A 302 -9.34 1.45 -1.13
CA LYS A 302 -8.18 1.55 -2.05
C LYS A 302 -8.56 1.73 -3.51
N THR A 303 -9.35 0.79 -4.04
CA THR A 303 -9.74 0.78 -5.46
C THR A 303 -10.50 2.04 -5.83
N MET A 304 -11.41 2.51 -4.96
CA MET A 304 -12.18 3.74 -5.16
C MET A 304 -11.30 4.98 -5.18
N GLU A 305 -10.26 5.02 -4.34
CA GLU A 305 -9.30 6.12 -4.34
C GLU A 305 -8.42 6.10 -5.60
N ALA A 306 -7.93 4.93 -6.01
CA ALA A 306 -7.17 4.81 -7.25
C ALA A 306 -8.00 5.24 -8.47
N MET A 307 -9.28 4.87 -8.53
CA MET A 307 -10.22 5.33 -9.55
C MET A 307 -10.36 6.85 -9.54
N SER A 308 -10.51 7.47 -8.35
CA SER A 308 -10.61 8.93 -8.21
C SER A 308 -9.36 9.66 -8.72
N VAL A 309 -8.18 9.11 -8.46
CA VAL A 309 -6.91 9.64 -8.97
C VAL A 309 -6.84 9.54 -10.48
N ILE A 310 -7.21 8.38 -11.06
CA ILE A 310 -7.19 8.17 -12.51
C ILE A 310 -8.25 9.03 -13.21
N ASP A 311 -9.44 9.16 -12.64
CA ASP A 311 -10.49 10.06 -13.15
C ASP A 311 -9.99 11.52 -13.23
N SER A 312 -9.33 11.99 -12.16
CA SER A 312 -8.72 13.31 -12.13
C SER A 312 -7.63 13.47 -13.21
N VAL A 313 -6.80 12.43 -13.42
CA VAL A 313 -5.77 12.44 -14.49
C VAL A 313 -6.41 12.51 -15.88
N LEU A 314 -7.42 11.68 -16.15
CA LEU A 314 -8.10 11.66 -17.45
C LEU A 314 -8.81 12.99 -17.73
N SER A 315 -9.37 13.62 -16.71
CA SER A 315 -10.07 14.90 -16.83
C SER A 315 -9.12 16.08 -17.04
N GLU A 316 -8.01 16.13 -16.32
CA GLU A 316 -7.12 17.30 -16.26
C GLU A 316 -5.95 17.22 -17.25
N LYS A 317 -5.50 16.03 -17.60
CA LYS A 317 -4.33 15.79 -18.45
C LYS A 317 -4.72 15.03 -19.73
N LYS A 318 -5.34 15.73 -20.67
CA LYS A 318 -5.67 15.16 -22.00
C LYS A 318 -4.39 14.67 -22.68
N GLY A 319 -4.40 13.39 -23.08
CA GLY A 319 -3.27 12.75 -23.77
C GLY A 319 -2.36 11.92 -22.87
N THR A 320 -2.60 11.86 -21.55
CA THR A 320 -1.97 10.86 -20.70
C THR A 320 -2.54 9.48 -21.01
N ARG A 321 -1.67 8.53 -21.35
CA ARG A 321 -2.06 7.14 -21.53
C ARG A 321 -2.27 6.46 -20.17
N VAL A 322 -3.27 5.59 -20.07
CA VAL A 322 -3.59 4.89 -18.82
C VAL A 322 -3.68 3.39 -19.07
N VAL A 323 -2.97 2.62 -18.26
CA VAL A 323 -3.00 1.16 -18.26
C VAL A 323 -3.31 0.67 -16.84
N VAL A 324 -4.40 -0.06 -16.67
CA VAL A 324 -4.81 -0.64 -15.39
C VAL A 324 -4.76 -2.16 -15.48
N LEU A 325 -4.07 -2.80 -14.53
CA LEU A 325 -4.09 -4.25 -14.34
C LEU A 325 -4.97 -4.56 -13.12
N ALA A 326 -6.17 -5.09 -13.36
CA ALA A 326 -7.20 -5.31 -12.35
C ALA A 326 -7.45 -6.81 -12.11
N PRO A 327 -7.27 -7.33 -10.88
CA PRO A 327 -7.53 -8.72 -10.56
C PRO A 327 -9.01 -9.03 -10.31
N THR A 328 -9.87 -7.99 -10.28
CA THR A 328 -11.30 -8.05 -9.97
C THR A 328 -12.12 -7.30 -11.02
N ASP A 329 -13.43 -7.50 -11.01
CA ASP A 329 -14.37 -6.83 -11.93
C ASP A 329 -14.73 -5.41 -11.48
N GLU A 330 -14.15 -4.89 -10.40
CA GLU A 330 -14.48 -3.55 -9.86
C GLU A 330 -14.19 -2.42 -10.84
N TRP A 331 -13.21 -2.60 -11.74
CA TRP A 331 -12.81 -1.62 -12.74
C TRP A 331 -13.65 -1.60 -14.01
N ASP A 332 -14.50 -2.60 -14.22
CA ASP A 332 -15.26 -2.74 -15.48
C ASP A 332 -16.17 -1.52 -15.73
N GLY A 333 -16.97 -1.15 -14.71
CA GLY A 333 -17.83 0.03 -14.78
C GLY A 333 -17.06 1.32 -15.01
N PHE A 334 -15.92 1.48 -14.31
CA PHE A 334 -15.03 2.63 -14.49
C PHE A 334 -14.52 2.74 -15.93
N ALA A 335 -14.08 1.64 -16.53
CA ALA A 335 -13.59 1.62 -17.89
C ALA A 335 -14.68 2.08 -18.89
N LEU A 336 -15.89 1.60 -18.72
CA LEU A 336 -17.02 1.96 -19.61
C LEU A 336 -17.45 3.41 -19.43
N ASP A 337 -17.55 3.90 -18.21
CA ASP A 337 -17.93 5.29 -17.93
C ASP A 337 -16.95 6.31 -18.51
N HIS A 338 -15.65 5.95 -18.59
CA HIS A 338 -14.60 6.82 -19.13
C HIS A 338 -14.27 6.56 -20.60
N GLY A 339 -15.00 5.65 -21.27
CA GLY A 339 -14.70 5.29 -22.66
C GLY A 339 -13.30 4.67 -22.82
N MET A 340 -12.85 3.89 -21.85
CA MET A 340 -11.61 3.13 -21.91
C MET A 340 -11.86 1.77 -22.57
N HIS A 341 -10.78 1.18 -23.10
CA HIS A 341 -10.82 -0.20 -23.51
C HIS A 341 -10.91 -1.14 -22.29
N LEU A 342 -11.85 -2.08 -22.31
CA LEU A 342 -11.96 -3.16 -21.34
C LEU A 342 -11.59 -4.47 -22.02
N VAL A 343 -10.62 -5.19 -21.46
CA VAL A 343 -10.15 -6.49 -21.98
C VAL A 343 -10.14 -7.50 -20.85
N LYS A 344 -11.09 -8.44 -20.88
CA LYS A 344 -11.23 -9.50 -19.88
C LYS A 344 -10.38 -10.71 -20.27
N ILE A 345 -9.21 -10.83 -19.61
CA ILE A 345 -8.27 -11.90 -19.86
C ILE A 345 -8.90 -13.26 -19.53
N TYR A 346 -8.81 -14.24 -20.45
CA TYR A 346 -9.41 -15.57 -20.36
C TYR A 346 -10.95 -15.64 -20.53
N GLN A 347 -11.62 -14.51 -20.75
CA GLN A 347 -13.08 -14.46 -20.85
C GLN A 347 -13.55 -14.00 -22.22
N ASP A 348 -13.03 -12.90 -22.75
CA ASP A 348 -13.56 -12.25 -23.97
C ASP A 348 -13.03 -12.86 -25.27
N GLY A 349 -11.98 -13.67 -25.21
CA GLY A 349 -11.30 -14.20 -26.39
C GLY A 349 -10.61 -13.13 -27.25
N VAL A 350 -10.36 -11.94 -26.70
CA VAL A 350 -9.64 -10.85 -27.38
C VAL A 350 -8.19 -11.26 -27.60
N PRO A 351 -7.68 -11.27 -28.86
CA PRO A 351 -6.31 -11.67 -29.15
C PRO A 351 -5.29 -10.65 -28.62
N ILE A 352 -4.27 -11.15 -27.93
CA ILE A 352 -3.12 -10.37 -27.47
C ILE A 352 -1.85 -11.13 -27.84
N ASN A 353 -0.94 -10.48 -28.55
CA ASN A 353 0.41 -11.00 -28.77
C ASN A 353 1.38 -10.42 -27.73
N PHE A 354 1.62 -11.14 -26.64
CA PHE A 354 2.53 -10.72 -25.58
C PHE A 354 4.01 -10.61 -26.00
N PHE A 355 4.36 -11.16 -27.16
CA PHE A 355 5.72 -11.14 -27.70
C PHE A 355 5.92 -10.01 -28.72
N ARG A 356 4.94 -9.17 -28.92
CA ARG A 356 5.06 -8.05 -29.86
C ARG A 356 5.92 -6.93 -29.24
N CYS A 357 6.93 -6.51 -29.96
CA CYS A 357 7.75 -5.33 -29.62
C CYS A 357 7.17 -4.10 -30.33
N ALA A 358 6.84 -3.03 -29.60
CA ALA A 358 6.28 -1.80 -30.16
C ALA A 358 7.28 -1.09 -31.09
N GLU A 359 6.76 -0.26 -31.99
CA GLU A 359 7.57 0.57 -32.87
C GLU A 359 8.40 1.58 -32.07
N GLY A 360 9.63 1.85 -32.51
CA GLY A 360 10.55 2.78 -31.84
C GLY A 360 11.33 2.18 -30.67
N VAL A 361 11.00 0.97 -30.22
CA VAL A 361 11.71 0.30 -29.13
C VAL A 361 12.79 -0.63 -29.69
N ASP A 362 13.97 -0.64 -29.04
CA ASP A 362 15.01 -1.63 -29.37
C ASP A 362 14.54 -3.04 -28.97
N ALA A 363 14.52 -3.95 -29.96
CA ALA A 363 14.09 -5.33 -29.74
C ALA A 363 14.94 -6.04 -28.69
N SER A 364 16.23 -5.72 -28.56
CA SER A 364 17.11 -6.34 -27.56
C SER A 364 16.69 -5.96 -26.14
N VAL A 365 16.36 -4.69 -25.90
CA VAL A 365 15.85 -4.22 -24.60
C VAL A 365 14.51 -4.91 -24.30
N PHE A 366 13.62 -4.95 -25.28
CA PHE A 366 12.31 -5.59 -25.11
C PHE A 366 12.42 -7.07 -24.68
N TYR A 367 13.22 -7.87 -25.41
CA TYR A 367 13.27 -9.29 -25.10
C TYR A 367 14.14 -9.61 -23.87
N GLU A 368 15.10 -8.80 -23.51
CA GLU A 368 15.84 -8.91 -22.26
C GLU A 368 14.90 -8.70 -21.05
N ASP A 369 14.08 -7.66 -21.11
CA ASP A 369 13.04 -7.39 -20.13
C ASP A 369 12.04 -8.53 -20.02
N LEU A 370 11.56 -9.01 -21.15
CA LEU A 370 10.61 -10.12 -21.22
C LEU A 370 11.19 -11.40 -20.59
N ALA A 371 12.45 -11.75 -20.91
CA ALA A 371 13.12 -12.93 -20.37
C ALA A 371 13.24 -12.85 -18.85
N MET A 372 13.62 -11.69 -18.33
CA MET A 372 13.76 -11.45 -16.91
C MET A 372 12.41 -11.52 -16.19
N LEU A 373 11.37 -10.87 -16.72
CA LEU A 373 10.03 -10.87 -16.11
C LEU A 373 9.40 -12.28 -16.10
N ILE A 374 9.51 -13.03 -17.19
CA ILE A 374 9.05 -14.43 -17.26
C ILE A 374 9.82 -15.30 -16.26
N SER A 375 11.14 -15.17 -16.18
CA SER A 375 11.96 -15.96 -15.25
C SER A 375 11.66 -15.64 -13.80
N SER A 376 11.31 -14.38 -13.50
CA SER A 376 11.01 -13.90 -12.15
C SER A 376 9.61 -14.26 -11.68
N SER A 377 8.63 -14.28 -12.59
CA SER A 377 7.23 -14.64 -12.29
C SER A 377 7.00 -16.16 -12.22
N SER A 378 8.01 -16.96 -12.52
CA SER A 378 7.94 -18.42 -12.51
C SER A 378 8.53 -19.01 -11.23
N ASP A 379 8.02 -20.17 -10.84
CA ASP A 379 8.50 -20.97 -9.69
C ASP A 379 9.84 -21.67 -9.99
N ALA A 380 10.77 -20.99 -10.67
CA ALA A 380 12.04 -21.58 -11.08
C ALA A 380 13.06 -21.71 -9.92
N GLY A 381 12.89 -20.98 -8.82
CA GLY A 381 13.79 -21.01 -7.67
C GLY A 381 15.27 -20.86 -8.08
N PRO A 382 16.16 -21.80 -7.71
CA PRO A 382 17.59 -21.73 -8.06
C PRO A 382 17.87 -21.89 -9.56
N TYR A 383 16.89 -22.29 -10.36
CA TYR A 383 17.02 -22.47 -11.81
C TYR A 383 16.65 -21.25 -12.65
N ARG A 384 16.37 -20.13 -11.99
CA ARG A 384 15.98 -18.89 -12.63
C ARG A 384 17.00 -18.38 -13.64
N ASN A 385 18.27 -18.22 -13.25
CA ASN A 385 19.32 -17.75 -14.16
C ASN A 385 19.54 -18.71 -15.36
N PRO A 386 19.59 -20.07 -15.19
CA PRO A 386 19.55 -20.99 -16.31
C PRO A 386 18.33 -20.84 -17.22
N MET A 387 17.15 -20.62 -16.66
CA MET A 387 15.92 -20.39 -17.42
C MET A 387 15.98 -19.09 -18.24
N GLU A 388 16.38 -18.00 -17.61
CA GLU A 388 16.56 -16.70 -18.28
C GLU A 388 17.54 -16.81 -19.45
N LYS A 389 18.64 -17.54 -19.28
CA LYS A 389 19.58 -17.84 -20.37
C LYS A 389 18.94 -18.61 -21.52
N CYS A 390 18.03 -19.55 -21.24
CA CYS A 390 17.28 -20.25 -22.29
C CYS A 390 16.36 -19.29 -23.03
N LEU A 391 15.62 -18.43 -22.30
CA LEU A 391 14.72 -17.43 -22.88
C LEU A 391 15.48 -16.43 -23.77
N LEU A 392 16.59 -15.87 -23.28
CA LEU A 392 17.44 -14.95 -24.06
C LEU A 392 17.97 -15.61 -25.34
N ASN A 393 18.41 -16.87 -25.29
CA ASN A 393 18.84 -17.58 -26.47
C ASN A 393 17.71 -17.80 -27.49
N ALA A 394 16.51 -18.09 -27.02
CA ALA A 394 15.34 -18.27 -27.88
C ALA A 394 14.94 -16.94 -28.51
N PHE A 395 14.85 -15.89 -27.72
CA PHE A 395 14.43 -14.57 -28.20
C PHE A 395 15.44 -13.98 -29.22
N LYS A 396 16.76 -14.13 -29.01
CA LYS A 396 17.75 -13.74 -30.01
C LYS A 396 17.53 -14.39 -31.37
N ASN A 397 17.04 -15.62 -31.39
CA ASN A 397 16.74 -16.32 -32.66
C ASN A 397 15.44 -15.81 -33.29
N VAL A 398 14.47 -15.39 -32.48
CA VAL A 398 13.16 -14.94 -32.94
C VAL A 398 13.19 -13.49 -33.42
N TYR A 399 13.82 -12.59 -32.64
CA TYR A 399 13.87 -11.15 -32.93
C TYR A 399 15.08 -10.75 -33.79
N HIS A 400 15.45 -11.57 -34.77
CA HIS A 400 16.51 -11.22 -35.70
C HIS A 400 15.96 -10.38 -36.87
N GLY A 401 16.74 -9.44 -37.36
CA GLY A 401 16.31 -8.51 -38.39
C GLY A 401 15.24 -7.54 -37.90
N ASP A 402 14.21 -7.32 -38.72
CA ASP A 402 13.11 -6.38 -38.44
C ASP A 402 11.87 -7.05 -37.84
N GLU A 403 11.98 -8.30 -37.36
CA GLU A 403 10.82 -8.99 -36.78
C GLU A 403 10.42 -8.34 -35.44
N ARG A 404 9.21 -7.80 -35.39
CA ARG A 404 8.65 -7.14 -34.21
C ARG A 404 7.37 -7.76 -33.71
N GLU A 405 6.76 -8.64 -34.48
CA GLU A 405 5.47 -9.27 -34.19
C GLU A 405 5.57 -10.79 -34.43
N PRO A 406 6.44 -11.50 -33.70
CA PRO A 406 6.65 -12.94 -33.89
C PRO A 406 5.39 -13.71 -33.55
N ASP A 407 5.26 -14.89 -34.19
CA ASP A 407 4.20 -15.84 -33.84
C ASP A 407 4.46 -16.45 -32.45
N PRO A 408 3.52 -16.34 -31.49
CA PRO A 408 3.72 -16.82 -30.12
C PRO A 408 4.03 -18.33 -30.03
N VAL A 409 3.48 -19.12 -30.94
CA VAL A 409 3.73 -20.58 -30.99
C VAL A 409 5.17 -20.88 -31.43
N LEU A 410 5.66 -20.13 -32.42
CA LEU A 410 7.06 -20.26 -32.86
C LEU A 410 8.02 -19.76 -31.76
N VAL A 411 7.68 -18.69 -31.08
CA VAL A 411 8.47 -18.22 -29.91
C VAL A 411 8.58 -19.32 -28.86
N TYR A 412 7.48 -19.96 -28.50
CA TYR A 412 7.50 -21.04 -27.51
C TYR A 412 8.32 -22.26 -27.99
N LYS A 413 8.23 -22.64 -29.28
CA LYS A 413 9.06 -23.68 -29.86
C LYS A 413 10.55 -23.38 -29.75
N GLU A 414 10.97 -22.16 -30.06
CA GLU A 414 12.36 -21.74 -29.90
C GLU A 414 12.82 -21.78 -28.44
N ILE A 415 11.92 -21.47 -27.48
CA ILE A 415 12.21 -21.61 -26.04
C ILE A 415 12.45 -23.09 -25.69
N GLU A 416 11.58 -24.01 -26.12
CA GLU A 416 11.76 -25.45 -25.92
C GLU A 416 13.06 -25.96 -26.57
N GLU A 417 13.37 -25.56 -27.79
CA GLU A 417 14.62 -25.90 -28.46
C GLU A 417 15.85 -25.33 -27.70
N ALA A 418 15.77 -24.14 -27.14
CA ALA A 418 16.84 -23.58 -26.32
C ALA A 418 17.06 -24.41 -25.05
N VAL A 419 15.99 -24.85 -24.38
CA VAL A 419 16.08 -25.76 -23.22
C VAL A 419 16.72 -27.09 -23.62
N ILE A 420 16.33 -27.63 -24.77
CA ILE A 420 16.92 -28.91 -25.29
C ILE A 420 18.41 -28.71 -25.58
N ARG A 421 18.80 -27.67 -26.28
CA ARG A 421 20.21 -27.37 -26.61
C ARG A 421 21.09 -27.22 -25.36
N LEU A 422 20.61 -26.60 -24.34
CA LEU A 422 21.40 -26.26 -23.15
C LEU A 422 21.31 -27.29 -22.03
N HIS A 423 20.18 -27.99 -21.91
CA HIS A 423 19.88 -28.84 -20.76
C HIS A 423 19.34 -30.24 -21.08
N ALA A 424 19.55 -30.72 -22.32
CA ALA A 424 19.13 -32.06 -22.67
C ALA A 424 20.12 -32.73 -23.63
N LYS A 425 19.98 -34.06 -23.80
CA LYS A 425 20.67 -34.83 -24.80
C LYS A 425 19.64 -35.50 -25.72
N ARG A 426 19.78 -35.35 -27.04
CA ARG A 426 18.99 -36.11 -28.02
C ARG A 426 19.53 -37.55 -28.06
N THR A 427 18.66 -38.50 -27.94
CA THR A 427 18.96 -39.95 -27.98
C THR A 427 18.15 -40.61 -29.10
N ASN A 428 18.47 -41.85 -29.45
CA ASN A 428 17.72 -42.60 -30.45
C ASN A 428 16.24 -42.86 -30.05
N VAL A 429 15.89 -42.67 -28.79
CA VAL A 429 14.55 -42.94 -28.23
C VAL A 429 13.80 -41.62 -27.92
N GLY A 430 14.44 -40.44 -28.11
CA GLY A 430 13.85 -39.14 -27.82
C GLY A 430 14.80 -38.17 -27.11
N VAL A 431 14.25 -37.22 -26.41
CA VAL A 431 15.01 -36.19 -25.67
C VAL A 431 15.10 -36.59 -24.20
N LYS A 432 16.30 -36.69 -23.65
CA LYS A 432 16.54 -36.91 -22.22
C LYS A 432 17.04 -35.63 -21.59
N TYR A 433 16.20 -35.03 -20.75
CA TYR A 433 16.53 -33.80 -20.03
C TYR A 433 17.45 -34.06 -18.83
N THR A 434 18.28 -33.09 -18.50
CA THR A 434 18.97 -33.04 -17.21
C THR A 434 17.94 -32.64 -16.15
N LYS A 435 18.29 -32.82 -14.86
CA LYS A 435 17.42 -32.34 -13.75
C LYS A 435 17.12 -30.82 -13.85
N HIS A 436 18.10 -30.04 -14.32
CA HIS A 436 17.90 -28.60 -14.58
C HIS A 436 16.90 -28.40 -15.72
N GLY A 437 17.00 -29.15 -16.81
CA GLY A 437 16.06 -29.04 -17.93
C GLY A 437 14.63 -29.40 -17.54
N GLU A 438 14.43 -30.44 -16.72
CA GLU A 438 13.10 -30.80 -16.20
C GLU A 438 12.48 -29.70 -15.35
N ASN A 439 13.26 -29.11 -14.44
CA ASN A 439 12.79 -28.01 -13.59
C ASN A 439 12.47 -26.75 -14.39
N ILE A 440 13.29 -26.38 -15.39
CA ILE A 440 13.03 -25.25 -16.28
C ILE A 440 11.74 -25.48 -17.07
N ARG A 441 11.53 -26.68 -17.62
CA ARG A 441 10.28 -27.01 -18.33
C ARG A 441 9.05 -26.90 -17.41
N SER A 442 9.18 -27.40 -16.17
CA SER A 442 8.10 -27.27 -15.18
C SER A 442 7.78 -25.80 -14.88
N ALA A 443 8.81 -24.95 -14.75
CA ALA A 443 8.63 -23.52 -14.54
C ALA A 443 8.01 -22.80 -15.74
N LEU A 444 8.27 -23.27 -16.97
CA LEU A 444 7.67 -22.73 -18.20
C LEU A 444 6.24 -23.20 -18.47
N GLU A 445 5.69 -24.12 -17.65
CA GLU A 445 4.35 -24.66 -17.88
C GLU A 445 3.24 -23.59 -17.81
N ASN A 446 3.42 -22.56 -16.98
CA ASN A 446 2.48 -21.43 -16.93
C ASN A 446 2.48 -20.67 -18.27
N LEU A 447 3.65 -20.34 -18.81
CA LEU A 447 3.77 -19.70 -20.12
C LEU A 447 3.16 -20.57 -21.24
N ARG A 448 3.43 -21.86 -21.20
CA ARG A 448 2.83 -22.82 -22.14
C ARG A 448 1.32 -22.82 -22.06
N SER A 449 0.77 -22.84 -20.84
CA SER A 449 -0.68 -22.79 -20.60
C SER A 449 -1.34 -21.52 -21.14
N ILE A 450 -0.64 -20.38 -21.07
CA ILE A 450 -1.10 -19.11 -21.65
C ILE A 450 -1.14 -19.22 -23.17
N ILE A 451 -0.04 -19.61 -23.81
CA ILE A 451 0.07 -19.68 -25.28
C ILE A 451 -0.84 -20.76 -25.88
N ARG A 452 -1.23 -21.77 -25.11
CA ARG A 452 -2.21 -22.78 -25.54
C ARG A 452 -3.59 -22.20 -25.81
N ARG A 453 -3.92 -21.06 -25.21
CA ARG A 453 -5.21 -20.43 -25.48
C ARG A 453 -5.18 -19.78 -26.86
N PRO A 454 -6.27 -19.94 -27.65
CA PRO A 454 -6.33 -19.42 -29.02
C PRO A 454 -6.03 -17.93 -29.12
N GLU A 455 -6.59 -17.14 -28.19
CA GLU A 455 -6.45 -15.70 -28.15
C GLU A 455 -5.02 -15.21 -27.89
N TYR A 456 -4.17 -16.02 -27.27
CA TYR A 456 -2.76 -15.65 -26.99
C TYR A 456 -1.74 -16.40 -27.87
N SER A 457 -2.22 -17.17 -28.82
CA SER A 457 -1.42 -17.84 -29.86
C SER A 457 -1.51 -17.17 -31.21
N SER A 458 -2.29 -16.10 -31.32
CA SER A 458 -2.44 -15.33 -32.57
C SER A 458 -1.28 -14.37 -32.76
N ARG A 459 -0.74 -14.29 -33.96
CA ARG A 459 0.29 -13.31 -34.31
C ARG A 459 -0.27 -11.89 -34.27
N LYS A 460 -1.51 -11.68 -34.77
CA LYS A 460 -2.21 -10.42 -34.70
C LYS A 460 -3.04 -10.34 -33.42
N GLY A 461 -2.91 -9.25 -32.71
CA GLY A 461 -3.68 -8.96 -31.50
C GLY A 461 -3.85 -7.46 -31.29
N ILE A 462 -4.56 -7.10 -30.23
CA ILE A 462 -4.64 -5.69 -29.84
C ILE A 462 -3.23 -5.17 -29.51
N ARG A 463 -3.00 -3.91 -29.83
CA ARG A 463 -1.74 -3.22 -29.60
C ARG A 463 -1.91 -2.30 -28.41
N ILE A 464 -1.10 -2.50 -27.37
CA ILE A 464 -1.24 -1.76 -26.12
C ILE A 464 -0.99 -0.26 -26.32
N GLU A 465 -0.10 0.11 -27.23
CA GLU A 465 0.16 1.51 -27.57
C GLU A 465 -1.06 2.24 -28.13
N ASP A 466 -1.92 1.54 -28.90
CA ASP A 466 -3.11 2.13 -29.50
C ASP A 466 -4.23 2.22 -28.44
N VAL A 467 -4.50 1.11 -27.75
CA VAL A 467 -5.61 1.07 -26.76
C VAL A 467 -5.32 1.91 -25.51
N ALA A 468 -4.06 2.12 -25.17
CA ALA A 468 -3.68 2.97 -24.06
C ALA A 468 -3.93 4.47 -24.32
N GLU A 469 -4.10 4.91 -25.57
CA GLU A 469 -4.43 6.30 -25.91
C GLU A 469 -5.78 6.75 -25.31
N SER A 470 -6.77 5.88 -25.33
CA SER A 470 -8.05 6.09 -24.67
C SER A 470 -8.09 5.56 -23.24
N GLY A 471 -7.00 4.91 -22.81
CA GLY A 471 -6.93 4.13 -21.59
C GLY A 471 -7.39 2.68 -21.79
N VAL A 472 -6.77 1.76 -21.04
CA VAL A 472 -7.12 0.34 -21.07
C VAL A 472 -7.13 -0.27 -19.68
N VAL A 473 -8.17 -1.06 -19.41
CA VAL A 473 -8.26 -1.92 -18.23
C VAL A 473 -8.13 -3.38 -18.68
N PHE A 474 -7.08 -4.04 -18.21
CA PHE A 474 -6.94 -5.49 -18.32
C PHE A 474 -7.52 -6.15 -17.08
N ASN A 475 -8.71 -6.67 -17.19
CA ASN A 475 -9.36 -7.43 -16.14
C ASN A 475 -8.88 -8.88 -16.17
N ILE A 476 -8.21 -9.31 -15.09
CA ILE A 476 -7.64 -10.66 -14.96
C ILE A 476 -8.37 -11.52 -13.92
N SER A 477 -9.62 -11.18 -13.59
CA SER A 477 -10.45 -11.94 -12.63
C SER A 477 -10.64 -13.41 -13.06
N GLY A 478 -10.73 -13.68 -14.36
CA GLY A 478 -10.86 -15.01 -14.94
C GLY A 478 -9.59 -15.88 -14.89
N VAL A 479 -8.45 -15.32 -14.46
CA VAL A 479 -7.17 -16.03 -14.44
C VAL A 479 -6.95 -16.72 -13.10
N SER A 480 -6.52 -18.00 -13.12
CA SER A 480 -6.20 -18.73 -11.88
C SER A 480 -4.99 -18.13 -11.15
N ASN A 481 -4.97 -18.17 -9.82
CA ASN A 481 -3.89 -17.62 -9.00
C ASN A 481 -2.49 -18.16 -9.36
N LYS A 482 -2.39 -19.38 -9.87
CA LYS A 482 -1.13 -19.96 -10.32
C LYS A 482 -0.56 -19.27 -11.56
N ILE A 483 -1.42 -18.80 -12.46
CA ILE A 483 -1.03 -18.21 -13.76
C ILE A 483 -0.99 -16.68 -13.67
N LYS A 484 -1.72 -16.07 -12.75
CA LYS A 484 -1.78 -14.59 -12.54
C LYS A 484 -0.40 -13.92 -12.58
N PRO A 485 0.64 -14.39 -11.83
CA PRO A 485 1.95 -13.72 -11.86
C PRO A 485 2.56 -13.66 -13.26
N SER A 486 2.39 -14.71 -14.06
CA SER A 486 2.91 -14.75 -15.44
C SER A 486 2.14 -13.82 -16.37
N ILE A 487 0.82 -13.71 -16.24
CA ILE A 487 0.01 -12.73 -17.00
C ILE A 487 0.38 -11.31 -16.62
N TYR A 488 0.52 -11.01 -15.31
CA TYR A 488 0.99 -9.70 -14.84
C TYR A 488 2.35 -9.35 -15.45
N ALA A 489 3.30 -10.29 -15.44
CA ALA A 489 4.62 -10.08 -16.01
C ALA A 489 4.57 -9.75 -17.50
N LEU A 490 3.76 -10.48 -18.27
CA LEU A 490 3.59 -10.26 -19.70
C LEU A 490 2.93 -8.91 -20.01
N LEU A 491 1.87 -8.55 -19.31
CA LEU A 491 1.18 -7.26 -19.46
C LEU A 491 2.07 -6.09 -19.01
N LEU A 492 2.79 -6.26 -17.91
CA LEU A 492 3.73 -5.26 -17.41
C LEU A 492 4.87 -5.01 -18.40
N ASN A 493 5.39 -6.08 -19.06
CA ASN A 493 6.37 -5.93 -20.13
C ASN A 493 5.84 -5.11 -21.30
N GLN A 494 4.59 -5.29 -21.68
CA GLN A 494 3.94 -4.47 -22.71
C GLN A 494 3.83 -2.99 -22.29
N ALA A 495 3.49 -2.71 -21.03
CA ALA A 495 3.49 -1.36 -20.48
C ALA A 495 4.90 -0.74 -20.43
N TYR A 496 5.93 -1.52 -20.11
CA TYR A 496 7.33 -1.10 -20.16
C TYR A 496 7.76 -0.75 -21.58
N THR A 497 7.28 -1.47 -22.56
CA THR A 497 7.54 -1.19 -23.96
C THR A 497 7.06 0.22 -24.34
N LEU A 498 5.88 0.63 -23.88
CA LEU A 498 5.41 2.01 -24.05
C LEU A 498 6.34 3.02 -23.39
N ALA A 499 6.73 2.75 -22.14
CA ALA A 499 7.65 3.62 -21.41
C ALA A 499 9.01 3.77 -22.12
N ASN A 500 9.51 2.70 -22.73
CA ASN A 500 10.79 2.70 -23.47
C ASN A 500 10.74 3.46 -24.81
N ALA A 501 9.54 3.69 -25.35
CA ALA A 501 9.35 4.53 -26.53
C ALA A 501 9.44 6.03 -26.24
N TYR A 502 9.41 6.46 -24.96
CA TYR A 502 9.50 7.87 -24.58
C TYR A 502 10.96 8.31 -24.39
N ASP A 503 11.21 9.58 -24.73
CA ASP A 503 12.48 10.25 -24.42
C ASP A 503 12.60 10.57 -22.92
N THR A 504 13.81 10.90 -22.47
CA THR A 504 14.13 11.15 -21.06
C THR A 504 13.82 12.59 -20.59
N ASN A 505 13.02 13.37 -21.33
CA ASN A 505 12.72 14.77 -21.01
C ASN A 505 11.33 14.93 -20.33
N GLY A 506 10.79 13.87 -19.72
CA GLY A 506 9.44 13.83 -19.20
C GLY A 506 9.27 14.11 -17.71
N ASP A 507 10.30 14.60 -17.01
CA ASP A 507 10.24 14.80 -15.55
C ASP A 507 9.07 15.67 -15.06
N ASP A 508 8.62 16.61 -15.89
CA ASP A 508 7.57 17.55 -15.55
C ASP A 508 6.23 17.26 -16.24
N ASP A 509 6.12 16.13 -16.94
CA ASP A 509 4.90 15.75 -17.66
C ASP A 509 4.52 14.29 -17.42
N LEU A 510 3.25 14.03 -17.13
CA LEU A 510 2.73 12.66 -16.99
C LEU A 510 2.23 12.18 -18.36
N ARG A 511 2.96 11.25 -18.98
CA ARG A 511 2.66 10.70 -20.31
C ARG A 511 1.96 9.35 -20.27
N LEU A 512 2.32 8.54 -19.28
CA LEU A 512 1.75 7.21 -19.05
C LEU A 512 1.53 7.00 -17.56
N LEU A 513 0.36 6.50 -17.19
CA LEU A 513 0.05 6.06 -15.83
C LEU A 513 -0.25 4.55 -15.85
N VAL A 514 0.52 3.78 -15.10
CA VAL A 514 0.31 2.35 -14.94
C VAL A 514 -0.20 2.06 -13.53
N CYS A 515 -1.40 1.52 -13.42
CA CYS A 515 -1.99 1.13 -12.15
C CYS A 515 -1.95 -0.39 -11.99
N LEU A 516 -1.30 -0.85 -10.92
CA LEU A 516 -1.18 -2.26 -10.59
C LEU A 516 -1.96 -2.55 -9.31
N GLU A 517 -3.14 -3.14 -9.44
CA GLU A 517 -3.89 -3.65 -8.28
C GLU A 517 -3.35 -5.03 -7.88
N GLU A 518 -3.37 -5.35 -6.58
CA GLU A 518 -2.69 -6.53 -6.01
C GLU A 518 -1.20 -6.62 -6.43
N SER A 519 -0.51 -5.49 -6.39
CA SER A 519 0.88 -5.38 -6.86
C SER A 519 1.85 -6.32 -6.15
N GLN A 520 1.53 -6.79 -4.94
CA GLN A 520 2.27 -7.84 -4.22
C GLN A 520 2.41 -9.14 -5.02
N THR A 521 1.52 -9.41 -5.97
CA THR A 521 1.58 -10.59 -6.85
C THR A 521 2.91 -10.67 -7.61
N ILE A 522 3.49 -9.52 -7.97
CA ILE A 522 4.79 -9.43 -8.67
C ILE A 522 5.86 -8.86 -7.74
N LEU A 523 5.51 -7.92 -6.86
CA LEU A 523 6.45 -7.07 -6.12
C LEU A 523 6.64 -7.50 -4.67
N GLY A 524 5.93 -8.53 -4.20
CA GLY A 524 5.97 -9.00 -2.82
C GLY A 524 7.14 -9.93 -2.47
N GLN A 525 7.89 -10.43 -3.44
CA GLN A 525 8.98 -11.37 -3.17
C GLN A 525 10.29 -10.64 -2.84
N ARG A 526 10.65 -10.60 -1.57
CA ARG A 526 11.93 -10.01 -1.12
C ARG A 526 13.12 -10.67 -1.84
N GLY A 527 13.97 -9.84 -2.45
CA GLY A 527 15.18 -10.30 -3.13
C GLY A 527 14.95 -10.96 -4.50
N SER A 528 13.74 -10.85 -5.08
CA SER A 528 13.53 -11.26 -6.46
C SER A 528 14.22 -10.27 -7.42
N ALA A 529 14.81 -10.75 -8.53
CA ALA A 529 15.40 -9.83 -9.51
C ALA A 529 14.33 -9.01 -10.25
N ALA A 530 13.05 -9.44 -10.26
CA ALA A 530 11.96 -8.59 -10.72
C ALA A 530 11.83 -7.31 -9.88
N VAL A 531 11.98 -7.44 -8.56
CA VAL A 531 12.00 -6.30 -7.63
C VAL A 531 13.24 -5.44 -7.87
N GLU A 532 14.42 -6.04 -8.08
CA GLU A 532 15.64 -5.29 -8.38
C GLU A 532 15.52 -4.52 -9.69
N ASP A 533 15.06 -5.18 -10.74
CA ASP A 533 14.85 -4.54 -12.03
C ASP A 533 13.81 -3.42 -11.96
N LEU A 534 12.65 -3.68 -11.36
CA LEU A 534 11.63 -2.64 -11.20
C LEU A 534 12.16 -1.45 -10.39
N THR A 535 13.02 -1.69 -9.41
CA THR A 535 13.68 -0.64 -8.63
C THR A 535 14.47 0.32 -9.52
N TYR A 536 15.26 -0.22 -10.48
CA TYR A 536 15.97 0.59 -11.47
C TYR A 536 15.01 1.27 -12.45
N ARG A 537 13.97 0.59 -12.90
CA ARG A 537 13.00 1.12 -13.86
C ARG A 537 12.15 2.25 -13.31
N ILE A 538 11.74 2.20 -12.06
CA ILE A 538 11.01 3.30 -11.42
C ILE A 538 11.81 4.61 -11.52
N GLN A 539 13.13 4.55 -11.36
CA GLN A 539 13.99 5.73 -11.50
C GLN A 539 14.07 6.23 -12.95
N ASP A 540 14.09 5.32 -13.93
CA ASP A 540 14.09 5.66 -15.34
C ASP A 540 12.73 6.15 -15.82
N PHE A 541 11.65 5.51 -15.37
CA PHE A 541 10.27 5.88 -15.68
C PHE A 541 9.95 7.32 -15.30
N ARG A 542 10.42 7.76 -14.14
CA ARG A 542 10.30 9.15 -13.71
C ARG A 542 10.80 10.12 -14.79
N LYS A 543 11.98 9.88 -15.36
CA LYS A 543 12.58 10.74 -16.39
C LYS A 543 11.81 10.72 -17.71
N LYS A 544 11.02 9.66 -17.94
CA LYS A 544 10.21 9.47 -19.15
C LYS A 544 8.78 9.96 -19.00
N GLY A 545 8.40 10.44 -17.82
CA GLY A 545 7.02 10.87 -17.55
C GLY A 545 6.06 9.70 -17.32
N VAL A 546 6.56 8.60 -16.75
CA VAL A 546 5.76 7.41 -16.45
C VAL A 546 5.50 7.32 -14.96
N GLY A 547 4.23 7.35 -14.56
CA GLY A 547 3.76 7.18 -13.19
C GLY A 547 3.35 5.73 -12.91
N LEU A 548 3.63 5.27 -11.69
CA LEU A 548 3.17 3.98 -11.18
C LEU A 548 2.24 4.20 -9.99
N VAL A 549 1.07 3.57 -10.01
CA VAL A 549 0.14 3.48 -8.88
C VAL A 549 0.10 2.02 -8.43
N LEU A 550 0.56 1.76 -7.23
CA LEU A 550 0.72 0.42 -6.68
C LEU A 550 -0.28 0.20 -5.54
N LEU A 551 -1.25 -0.70 -5.74
CA LEU A 551 -2.24 -1.04 -4.73
C LEU A 551 -1.88 -2.38 -4.09
N THR A 552 -1.92 -2.43 -2.75
CA THR A 552 -1.69 -3.66 -1.99
C THR A 552 -2.47 -3.66 -0.67
N HIS A 553 -2.52 -4.80 0.00
CA HIS A 553 -3.29 -4.92 1.26
C HIS A 553 -2.55 -4.32 2.44
N ASN A 554 -1.25 -4.51 2.53
CA ASN A 554 -0.44 -4.00 3.65
C ASN A 554 0.83 -3.33 3.12
N ALA A 555 1.42 -2.45 3.93
CA ALA A 555 2.64 -1.75 3.57
C ALA A 555 3.84 -2.70 3.40
N ASP A 556 3.90 -3.78 4.15
CA ASP A 556 4.96 -4.78 4.12
C ASP A 556 4.79 -5.86 3.03
N ASP A 557 3.67 -5.85 2.31
CA ASP A 557 3.44 -6.72 1.15
C ASP A 557 4.32 -6.34 -0.06
N ILE A 558 4.80 -5.10 -0.14
CA ILE A 558 5.71 -4.60 -1.17
C ILE A 558 7.14 -4.52 -0.61
N ASP A 559 8.12 -4.87 -1.44
CA ASP A 559 9.54 -4.74 -1.08
C ASP A 559 9.88 -3.30 -0.66
N ASP A 560 10.61 -3.17 0.43
CA ASP A 560 10.98 -1.91 1.08
C ASP A 560 11.67 -0.92 0.12
N ARG A 561 12.47 -1.44 -0.82
CA ARG A 561 13.20 -0.62 -1.81
C ARG A 561 12.23 0.08 -2.76
N ILE A 562 11.20 -0.63 -3.24
CA ILE A 562 10.16 -0.06 -4.11
C ILE A 562 9.33 0.96 -3.33
N ARG A 563 8.90 0.61 -2.11
CA ARG A 563 8.09 1.48 -1.26
C ARG A 563 8.81 2.80 -0.94
N ARG A 564 10.13 2.76 -0.69
CA ARG A 564 10.95 3.96 -0.45
C ARG A 564 11.17 4.81 -1.70
N LEU A 565 11.19 4.21 -2.88
CA LEU A 565 11.30 4.97 -4.14
C LEU A 565 10.03 5.72 -4.49
N CYS A 566 8.86 5.17 -4.17
CA CYS A 566 7.59 5.85 -4.34
C CYS A 566 7.46 6.97 -3.30
N GLN A 567 7.30 8.19 -3.77
CA GLN A 567 7.31 9.37 -2.89
C GLN A 567 5.91 9.83 -2.48
N LEU A 568 4.87 9.41 -3.20
CA LEU A 568 3.50 9.57 -2.76
C LEU A 568 3.06 8.29 -2.07
N LYS A 569 2.51 8.41 -0.87
CA LYS A 569 2.15 7.26 -0.03
C LYS A 569 0.84 7.51 0.69
N LEU A 570 -0.17 6.70 0.41
CA LEU A 570 -1.44 6.75 1.12
C LEU A 570 -1.67 5.42 1.85
N TYR A 571 -1.62 5.48 3.15
CA TYR A 571 -1.85 4.35 4.03
C TYR A 571 -3.24 4.45 4.65
N LEU A 572 -4.18 3.65 4.16
CA LEU A 572 -5.48 3.43 4.78
C LEU A 572 -5.31 2.52 6.00
N LYS A 573 -6.38 1.98 6.53
CA LYS A 573 -6.31 1.06 7.67
C LYS A 573 -5.34 -0.08 7.40
N GLN A 574 -4.38 -0.29 8.30
CA GLN A 574 -3.35 -1.32 8.21
C GLN A 574 -3.59 -2.46 9.21
N SER A 575 -3.02 -3.64 8.90
CA SER A 575 -2.92 -4.72 9.89
C SER A 575 -1.96 -4.31 11.03
N PRO A 576 -2.09 -4.91 12.23
CA PRO A 576 -1.20 -4.61 13.34
C PRO A 576 0.30 -4.75 13.00
N ASP A 577 0.65 -5.75 12.18
CA ASP A 577 2.04 -6.06 11.82
C ASP A 577 2.62 -5.07 10.79
N ALA A 578 1.77 -4.57 9.87
CA ALA A 578 2.18 -3.65 8.80
C ALA A 578 2.15 -2.16 9.19
N ALA A 579 1.45 -1.82 10.28
CA ALA A 579 1.25 -0.43 10.69
C ALA A 579 2.56 0.28 11.04
N ASP A 580 3.52 -0.42 11.64
CA ASP A 580 4.82 0.15 12.01
C ASP A 580 5.66 0.48 10.76
N ALA A 581 5.62 -0.39 9.74
CA ALA A 581 6.26 -0.13 8.46
C ALA A 581 5.63 1.09 7.74
N ALA A 582 4.30 1.18 7.76
CA ALA A 582 3.56 2.30 7.17
C ALA A 582 3.88 3.63 7.91
N ALA A 583 3.91 3.61 9.23
CA ALA A 583 4.24 4.79 10.03
C ALA A 583 5.68 5.27 9.79
N GLY A 584 6.63 4.33 9.64
CA GLY A 584 8.04 4.65 9.36
C GLY A 584 8.28 5.29 7.98
N ASP A 585 7.32 5.19 7.06
CA ASP A 585 7.39 5.82 5.74
C ASP A 585 6.79 7.23 5.70
N LEU A 586 6.07 7.62 6.74
CA LEU A 586 5.38 8.91 6.86
C LEU A 586 6.20 9.87 7.70
N MET A 587 6.06 11.14 7.42
CA MET A 587 6.70 12.22 8.16
C MET A 587 5.65 13.07 8.84
N PHE A 588 5.49 12.90 10.14
CA PHE A 588 4.65 13.75 10.97
C PHE A 588 5.53 14.53 11.94
N THR A 589 5.49 15.85 11.89
CA THR A 589 6.26 16.71 12.81
C THR A 589 5.72 16.62 14.24
N TYR A 590 4.43 16.28 14.41
CA TYR A 590 3.72 16.33 15.68
C TYR A 590 3.34 14.99 16.29
N ALA A 591 3.72 13.90 15.66
CA ALA A 591 3.42 12.56 16.14
C ALA A 591 4.60 11.62 15.90
N ASP A 592 4.95 10.82 16.89
CA ASP A 592 5.91 9.74 16.72
C ASP A 592 5.33 8.57 15.91
N ASN A 593 6.22 7.72 15.42
CA ASN A 593 5.84 6.58 14.58
C ASN A 593 4.90 5.61 15.31
N GLU A 594 5.03 5.45 16.62
CA GLU A 594 4.18 4.55 17.40
C GLU A 594 2.73 5.06 17.47
N THR A 595 2.55 6.35 17.70
CA THR A 595 1.23 6.99 17.67
C THR A 595 0.60 6.90 16.28
N VAL A 596 1.37 7.15 15.21
CA VAL A 596 0.88 7.02 13.84
C VAL A 596 0.50 5.58 13.55
N ALA A 597 1.33 4.60 13.90
CA ALA A 597 1.04 3.19 13.74
C ALA A 597 -0.24 2.77 14.47
N ARG A 598 -0.41 3.24 15.71
CA ARG A 598 -1.64 2.99 16.48
C ARG A 598 -2.88 3.56 15.79
N LYS A 599 -2.81 4.78 15.27
CA LYS A 599 -3.91 5.38 14.49
C LYS A 599 -4.21 4.58 13.23
N LEU A 600 -3.19 4.17 12.46
CA LEU A 600 -3.35 3.39 11.24
C LEU A 600 -4.07 2.04 11.47
N LYS A 601 -3.93 1.43 12.63
CA LYS A 601 -4.64 0.20 13.03
C LYS A 601 -6.15 0.41 13.20
N HIS A 602 -6.56 1.62 13.58
CA HIS A 602 -7.94 1.94 13.98
C HIS A 602 -8.66 2.92 13.05
N LEU A 603 -8.08 3.27 11.90
CA LEU A 603 -8.72 4.15 10.93
C LEU A 603 -10.07 3.60 10.47
N ASP A 604 -11.00 4.52 10.26
CA ASP A 604 -12.26 4.20 9.61
C ASP A 604 -12.07 3.87 8.12
N SER A 605 -13.06 3.23 7.52
CA SER A 605 -13.10 3.07 6.07
C SER A 605 -13.00 4.44 5.37
N ARG A 606 -12.24 4.50 4.28
CA ARG A 606 -11.99 5.72 3.50
C ARG A 606 -11.28 6.84 4.26
N THR A 607 -10.53 6.50 5.28
CA THR A 607 -9.61 7.44 5.94
C THR A 607 -8.20 6.90 5.85
N GLY A 608 -7.23 7.79 5.72
CA GLY A 608 -5.83 7.41 5.55
C GLY A 608 -4.85 8.47 6.01
N ALA A 609 -3.59 8.07 6.10
CA ALA A 609 -2.47 8.98 6.31
C ALA A 609 -1.70 9.11 4.98
N PHE A 610 -1.49 10.33 4.54
CA PHE A 610 -0.91 10.65 3.25
C PHE A 610 0.41 11.39 3.40
N GLY A 611 1.48 10.75 2.91
CA GLY A 611 2.79 11.37 2.73
C GLY A 611 2.94 11.87 1.29
N TYR A 612 3.31 13.13 1.11
CA TYR A 612 3.31 13.78 -0.19
C TYR A 612 4.37 14.87 -0.33
N LEU A 613 4.47 15.37 -1.56
CA LEU A 613 5.33 16.48 -1.92
C LEU A 613 4.50 17.59 -2.54
N VAL A 614 5.06 18.79 -2.52
CA VAL A 614 4.52 19.95 -3.22
C VAL A 614 5.55 20.42 -4.26
N LYS A 615 5.06 20.79 -5.43
CA LYS A 615 5.91 21.35 -6.49
C LYS A 615 5.98 22.87 -6.33
N LYS A 616 7.20 23.38 -6.03
CA LYS A 616 7.48 24.82 -5.96
C LYS A 616 8.38 25.21 -7.15
N GLY A 617 7.78 25.66 -8.26
CA GLY A 617 8.50 25.87 -9.50
C GLY A 617 9.08 24.55 -10.04
N ARG A 618 10.41 24.42 -10.04
CA ARG A 618 11.11 23.17 -10.43
C ARG A 618 11.48 22.28 -9.23
N GLU A 619 11.37 22.77 -8.03
CA GLU A 619 11.70 22.02 -6.82
C GLU A 619 10.52 21.19 -6.35
N LYS A 620 10.81 20.00 -5.82
CA LYS A 620 9.86 19.08 -5.20
C LYS A 620 10.21 19.02 -3.71
N VAL A 621 9.33 19.56 -2.88
CA VAL A 621 9.54 19.70 -1.43
C VAL A 621 8.66 18.72 -0.70
N ALA A 622 9.24 17.90 0.19
CA ALA A 622 8.49 17.03 1.07
C ALA A 622 7.70 17.87 2.08
N CYS A 623 6.43 17.52 2.27
CA CYS A 623 5.55 18.13 3.25
C CYS A 623 5.31 17.18 4.40
N ASP A 624 4.88 17.73 5.54
CA ASP A 624 4.36 16.91 6.62
C ASP A 624 3.21 16.04 6.13
N SER A 625 3.20 14.78 6.56
CA SER A 625 2.11 13.87 6.26
C SER A 625 0.83 14.34 6.93
N VAL A 626 -0.30 14.08 6.31
CA VAL A 626 -1.61 14.50 6.79
C VAL A 626 -2.56 13.31 6.88
N PHE A 627 -3.48 13.34 7.83
CA PHE A 627 -4.64 12.45 7.78
C PHE A 627 -5.68 13.05 6.85
N LEU A 628 -6.32 12.19 6.06
CA LEU A 628 -7.35 12.61 5.12
C LEU A 628 -8.49 11.61 5.03
N ARG A 629 -9.67 12.10 4.63
CA ARG A 629 -10.73 11.29 4.07
C ARG A 629 -10.52 11.21 2.57
N THR A 630 -10.40 10.01 2.03
CA THR A 630 -10.13 9.78 0.61
C THR A 630 -11.22 10.38 -0.28
N ALA A 631 -10.85 10.80 -1.45
CA ALA A 631 -11.80 11.16 -2.48
C ALA A 631 -12.66 9.93 -2.81
N ASN A 632 -13.91 10.14 -3.11
CA ASN A 632 -14.84 9.06 -3.43
C ASN A 632 -15.17 9.12 -4.91
N TYR A 633 -14.67 8.16 -5.67
CA TYR A 633 -15.26 7.88 -6.96
C TYR A 633 -16.68 7.33 -6.71
N GLY A 634 -17.70 7.92 -7.36
CA GLY A 634 -19.11 7.66 -7.04
C GLY A 634 -19.51 6.18 -7.00
N PRO A 635 -20.67 5.84 -6.45
CA PRO A 635 -21.11 4.46 -6.38
C PRO A 635 -21.29 3.92 -7.79
N HIS A 636 -20.43 2.98 -8.18
CA HIS A 636 -20.72 2.16 -9.34
C HIS A 636 -21.78 1.14 -8.93
N PRO A 637 -22.91 1.04 -9.65
CA PRO A 637 -23.72 -0.15 -9.52
C PRO A 637 -22.83 -1.36 -9.86
N GLU A 638 -22.94 -2.43 -9.09
CA GLU A 638 -22.32 -3.72 -9.42
C GLU A 638 -22.99 -4.28 -10.68
N MET A 639 -22.72 -3.69 -11.82
CA MET A 639 -23.18 -4.18 -13.12
C MET A 639 -22.18 -5.25 -13.57
N LYS A 640 -22.68 -6.43 -13.85
CA LYS A 640 -21.94 -7.41 -14.64
C LYS A 640 -22.06 -7.00 -16.11
N TYR A 641 -20.95 -6.62 -16.68
CA TYR A 641 -20.86 -6.31 -18.10
C TYR A 641 -20.43 -7.56 -18.86
N ASP A 642 -21.15 -7.91 -19.91
CA ASP A 642 -20.77 -8.97 -20.84
C ASP A 642 -19.82 -8.43 -21.93
N ALA A 643 -19.16 -9.33 -22.67
CA ALA A 643 -18.22 -8.94 -23.74
C ALA A 643 -18.86 -8.03 -24.81
N GLU A 644 -20.18 -8.12 -24.97
CA GLU A 644 -20.96 -7.26 -25.90
C GLU A 644 -21.05 -5.79 -25.41
N ASP A 645 -20.74 -5.53 -24.14
CA ASP A 645 -20.78 -4.19 -23.52
C ASP A 645 -19.45 -3.42 -23.67
N THR A 646 -18.50 -3.90 -24.45
CA THR A 646 -17.20 -3.26 -24.69
C THR A 646 -17.06 -2.66 -26.10
N PRO A 647 -17.89 -1.67 -26.47
CA PRO A 647 -18.01 -1.21 -27.85
C PRO A 647 -16.69 -0.66 -28.41
N LEU A 648 -15.89 -0.01 -27.60
CA LEU A 648 -14.62 0.57 -28.04
C LEU A 648 -13.60 -0.50 -28.43
N THR A 649 -13.47 -1.58 -27.65
CA THR A 649 -12.58 -2.70 -27.98
C THR A 649 -13.04 -3.45 -29.22
N GLU A 650 -14.35 -3.66 -29.38
CA GLU A 650 -14.93 -4.28 -30.57
C GLU A 650 -14.71 -3.44 -31.83
N GLU A 651 -14.92 -2.12 -31.74
CA GLU A 651 -14.68 -1.19 -32.83
C GLU A 651 -13.21 -1.18 -33.25
N TYR A 652 -12.29 -1.12 -32.27
CA TYR A 652 -10.85 -1.20 -32.52
C TYR A 652 -10.48 -2.49 -33.26
N MET A 653 -10.96 -3.64 -32.81
CA MET A 653 -10.69 -4.94 -33.43
C MET A 653 -11.20 -4.96 -34.86
N LYS A 654 -12.42 -4.44 -35.13
CA LYS A 654 -13.02 -4.37 -36.46
C LYS A 654 -12.20 -3.49 -37.39
N ILE A 655 -11.81 -2.30 -36.97
CA ILE A 655 -10.99 -1.36 -37.75
C ILE A 655 -9.64 -1.99 -38.14
N ASN A 656 -9.01 -2.69 -37.20
CA ASN A 656 -7.67 -3.28 -37.38
C ASN A 656 -7.70 -4.72 -37.96
N SER A 657 -8.89 -5.20 -38.37
CA SER A 657 -9.08 -6.57 -38.90
C SER A 657 -8.50 -7.64 -37.96
N ILE A 658 -8.76 -7.50 -36.67
CA ILE A 658 -8.41 -8.46 -35.63
C ILE A 658 -9.62 -9.34 -35.37
N GLU A 659 -9.47 -10.64 -35.62
CA GLU A 659 -10.58 -11.60 -35.46
C GLU A 659 -10.37 -12.45 -34.20
N ARG A 660 -11.48 -12.71 -33.48
CA ARG A 660 -11.42 -13.72 -32.40
C ARG A 660 -11.16 -15.09 -32.98
N PRO A 661 -10.28 -15.87 -32.36
CA PRO A 661 -10.03 -17.24 -32.78
C PRO A 661 -11.31 -18.09 -32.71
N ALA A 662 -11.63 -18.74 -33.81
CA ALA A 662 -12.80 -19.61 -33.92
C ALA A 662 -12.39 -21.01 -34.38
N LEU A 663 -13.16 -22.02 -34.01
CA LEU A 663 -13.01 -23.37 -34.53
C LEU A 663 -13.54 -23.40 -35.96
N ILE A 664 -12.71 -23.89 -36.86
CA ILE A 664 -13.05 -24.09 -38.27
C ILE A 664 -12.91 -25.56 -38.67
N ASP A 665 -13.67 -26.00 -39.63
CA ASP A 665 -13.51 -27.28 -40.26
C ASP A 665 -12.46 -27.16 -41.39
N ALA A 666 -11.19 -27.43 -41.01
CA ALA A 666 -10.06 -27.32 -41.91
C ALA A 666 -9.96 -28.57 -42.81
N LYS A 667 -9.84 -28.36 -44.12
CA LYS A 667 -9.49 -29.42 -45.08
C LYS A 667 -7.99 -29.41 -45.30
N LEU A 668 -7.34 -30.47 -44.83
CA LEU A 668 -5.90 -30.65 -44.90
C LEU A 668 -5.57 -31.50 -46.13
N ARG A 669 -4.97 -30.86 -47.15
CA ARG A 669 -4.45 -31.60 -48.32
C ARG A 669 -3.04 -32.04 -48.02
N ILE A 670 -2.83 -33.33 -47.95
CA ILE A 670 -1.58 -33.96 -47.53
C ILE A 670 -0.88 -34.57 -48.76
N GLU A 671 0.33 -34.09 -49.02
CA GLU A 671 1.19 -34.60 -50.08
C GLU A 671 2.42 -35.24 -49.45
N ILE A 672 2.60 -36.54 -49.68
CA ILE A 672 3.78 -37.30 -49.27
C ILE A 672 4.62 -37.58 -50.51
N ARG A 673 5.81 -37.01 -50.58
CA ARG A 673 6.78 -37.27 -51.65
C ARG A 673 7.75 -38.33 -51.18
N ALA A 674 7.76 -39.47 -51.89
CA ALA A 674 8.71 -40.56 -51.70
C ALA A 674 9.34 -40.97 -53.04
N GLU A 675 10.55 -41.55 -53.03
CA GLU A 675 11.20 -42.07 -54.24
C GLU A 675 10.36 -43.16 -54.93
N PRO A 676 10.35 -43.19 -56.25
CA PRO A 676 9.40 -44.00 -57.08
C PRO A 676 9.32 -45.47 -56.73
N ASP A 677 10.44 -46.13 -56.40
CA ASP A 677 10.52 -47.58 -56.24
C ASP A 677 10.04 -48.12 -54.88
N SER A 678 9.55 -47.32 -54.00
CA SER A 678 9.24 -47.73 -52.63
C SER A 678 7.87 -47.23 -52.12
N ARG A 679 7.01 -46.67 -52.98
CA ARG A 679 5.75 -45.93 -52.56
C ARG A 679 4.73 -46.81 -51.83
N GLU A 680 4.43 -48.04 -52.37
CA GLU A 680 3.37 -48.86 -51.75
C GLU A 680 3.78 -49.53 -50.43
N MET A 681 5.07 -49.86 -50.29
CA MET A 681 5.57 -50.53 -49.08
C MET A 681 5.89 -49.57 -47.94
N LYS A 682 6.20 -48.29 -48.24
CA LYS A 682 6.56 -47.31 -47.26
C LYS A 682 5.35 -46.62 -46.59
N LEU A 683 4.18 -46.63 -47.23
CA LEU A 683 2.97 -45.96 -46.70
C LEU A 683 2.17 -46.82 -45.70
N LYS A 684 2.41 -48.12 -45.68
CA LYS A 684 1.70 -49.04 -44.79
C LYS A 684 2.15 -48.89 -43.35
N GLY A 685 1.21 -48.59 -42.45
CA GLY A 685 1.51 -48.37 -41.02
C GLY A 685 2.04 -46.97 -40.69
N LEU A 686 1.89 -46.02 -41.63
CA LEU A 686 2.17 -44.61 -41.34
C LEU A 686 0.90 -43.91 -40.82
N SER A 687 1.06 -43.01 -39.89
CA SER A 687 0.01 -42.10 -39.42
C SER A 687 0.49 -40.65 -39.45
N ILE A 688 -0.45 -39.72 -39.55
CA ILE A 688 -0.19 -38.31 -39.47
C ILE A 688 -0.83 -37.79 -38.20
N GLY A 689 0.00 -37.34 -37.27
CA GLY A 689 -0.45 -36.62 -36.08
C GLY A 689 -0.44 -35.13 -36.33
N ILE A 690 -1.53 -34.45 -35.99
CA ILE A 690 -1.57 -33.02 -35.92
C ILE A 690 -1.35 -32.63 -34.44
N TYR A 691 -0.35 -31.82 -34.19
CA TYR A 691 0.09 -31.45 -32.86
C TYR A 691 -0.05 -29.94 -32.66
N TYR A 692 -0.43 -29.56 -31.45
CA TYR A 692 -0.36 -28.21 -31.01
C TYR A 692 0.45 -28.14 -29.72
N LEU A 693 1.55 -27.37 -29.71
CA LEU A 693 2.51 -27.30 -28.61
C LEU A 693 2.91 -28.69 -28.07
N LEU A 694 3.30 -29.56 -28.98
CA LEU A 694 3.72 -30.94 -28.73
C LEU A 694 2.63 -31.90 -28.23
N GLU A 695 1.37 -31.49 -28.18
CA GLU A 695 0.25 -32.37 -27.83
C GLU A 695 -0.55 -32.80 -29.06
N PRO A 696 -0.96 -34.04 -29.15
CA PRO A 696 -1.75 -34.52 -30.24
C PRO A 696 -3.16 -33.92 -30.21
N VAL A 697 -3.58 -33.28 -31.30
CA VAL A 697 -4.93 -32.77 -31.51
C VAL A 697 -5.77 -33.80 -32.24
N VAL A 698 -5.24 -34.37 -33.32
CA VAL A 698 -5.89 -35.38 -34.10
C VAL A 698 -4.84 -36.26 -34.79
N ARG A 699 -5.17 -37.53 -35.06
CA ARG A 699 -4.32 -38.46 -35.78
C ARG A 699 -5.09 -39.14 -36.92
N PHE A 700 -4.46 -39.28 -38.07
CA PHE A 700 -4.99 -39.92 -39.25
C PHE A 700 -4.11 -41.08 -39.68
N ASP A 701 -4.71 -42.19 -40.07
CA ASP A 701 -3.99 -43.27 -40.77
C ASP A 701 -3.80 -42.87 -42.24
N VAL A 702 -2.57 -42.86 -42.73
CA VAL A 702 -2.26 -42.47 -44.12
C VAL A 702 -2.99 -43.36 -45.13
N ALA A 703 -3.17 -44.64 -44.79
CA ALA A 703 -3.89 -45.58 -45.66
C ALA A 703 -5.40 -45.27 -45.77
N SER A 704 -5.96 -44.54 -44.84
CA SER A 704 -7.38 -44.17 -44.82
C SER A 704 -7.70 -42.84 -45.54
N LEU A 705 -6.67 -42.12 -46.00
CA LEU A 705 -6.84 -40.82 -46.65
C LEU A 705 -7.33 -40.98 -48.10
N HIS A 706 -8.59 -40.65 -48.35
CA HIS A 706 -9.14 -40.64 -49.71
C HIS A 706 -8.66 -39.39 -50.48
N GLY A 707 -7.84 -39.64 -51.52
CA GLY A 707 -7.29 -38.58 -52.38
C GLY A 707 -6.30 -37.65 -51.65
N GLY A 708 -5.72 -38.09 -50.55
CA GLY A 708 -4.76 -37.31 -49.77
C GLY A 708 -5.38 -36.15 -48.98
N VAL A 709 -6.69 -36.17 -48.69
CA VAL A 709 -7.39 -35.14 -47.96
C VAL A 709 -7.86 -35.66 -46.59
N ALA A 710 -7.54 -34.94 -45.52
CA ALA A 710 -8.07 -35.15 -44.18
C ALA A 710 -8.93 -33.94 -43.76
N ALA A 711 -9.93 -34.19 -42.93
CA ALA A 711 -10.70 -33.13 -42.31
C ALA A 711 -10.41 -33.07 -40.81
N ALA A 712 -10.10 -31.89 -40.29
CA ALA A 712 -9.82 -31.68 -38.87
C ALA A 712 -10.54 -30.40 -38.37
N ARG A 713 -11.04 -30.45 -37.16
CA ARG A 713 -11.59 -29.27 -36.51
C ARG A 713 -10.45 -28.56 -35.78
N LEU A 714 -10.02 -27.42 -36.29
CA LEU A 714 -8.86 -26.67 -35.84
C LEU A 714 -9.25 -25.21 -35.52
N VAL A 715 -8.44 -24.53 -34.73
CA VAL A 715 -8.62 -23.09 -34.48
C VAL A 715 -8.04 -22.31 -35.67
N ASN A 716 -8.82 -21.40 -36.21
CA ASN A 716 -8.43 -20.53 -37.33
C ASN A 716 -7.18 -19.71 -36.98
N SER A 717 -6.33 -19.48 -37.98
CA SER A 717 -5.10 -18.68 -37.90
C SER A 717 -4.06 -19.18 -36.89
N ARG A 718 -4.23 -20.38 -36.34
CA ARG A 718 -3.30 -21.00 -35.38
C ARG A 718 -2.26 -21.88 -36.09
N VAL A 719 -1.04 -21.87 -35.59
CA VAL A 719 0.05 -22.72 -36.09
C VAL A 719 -0.01 -24.10 -35.46
N TYR A 720 0.03 -25.14 -36.29
CA TYR A 720 0.06 -26.55 -35.90
C TYR A 720 1.24 -27.24 -36.53
N ASP A 721 1.69 -28.33 -35.89
CA ASP A 721 2.67 -29.25 -36.45
C ASP A 721 1.97 -30.48 -36.98
N ALA A 722 2.23 -30.84 -38.22
CA ALA A 722 1.89 -32.12 -38.76
C ALA A 722 3.12 -33.01 -38.74
N CYS A 723 3.02 -34.14 -38.08
CA CYS A 723 4.09 -35.10 -37.98
C CYS A 723 3.71 -36.40 -38.68
N LEU A 724 4.53 -36.84 -39.63
CA LEU A 724 4.42 -38.18 -40.24
C LEU A 724 5.14 -39.18 -39.33
N GLU A 725 4.41 -40.16 -38.85
CA GLU A 725 4.88 -41.15 -37.86
C GLU A 725 4.79 -42.57 -38.39
N ASN A 726 5.72 -43.42 -37.98
CA ASN A 726 5.64 -44.85 -38.25
C ASN A 726 4.78 -45.58 -37.18
N ALA A 727 4.57 -46.89 -37.37
CA ALA A 727 3.78 -47.73 -36.46
C ALA A 727 4.32 -47.75 -35.00
N SER A 728 5.58 -47.40 -34.78
CA SER A 728 6.16 -47.27 -33.43
C SER A 728 6.04 -45.88 -32.84
N GLY A 729 5.38 -44.93 -33.52
CA GLY A 729 5.24 -43.52 -33.08
C GLY A 729 6.49 -42.68 -33.30
N ARG A 730 7.48 -43.16 -34.06
CA ARG A 730 8.66 -42.36 -34.40
C ARG A 730 8.34 -41.39 -35.53
N ILE A 731 8.61 -40.08 -35.30
CA ILE A 731 8.46 -39.06 -36.32
C ILE A 731 9.49 -39.24 -37.42
N LEU A 732 9.01 -39.36 -38.66
CA LEU A 732 9.82 -39.52 -39.88
C LEU A 732 10.02 -38.14 -40.56
N SER A 733 9.02 -37.33 -40.57
CA SER A 733 9.03 -35.98 -41.15
C SER A 733 8.04 -35.09 -40.40
N SER A 734 8.29 -33.81 -40.36
CA SER A 734 7.34 -32.82 -39.76
C SER A 734 7.25 -31.56 -40.60
N SER A 735 6.10 -30.92 -40.57
CA SER A 735 5.82 -29.64 -41.24
C SER A 735 4.91 -28.80 -40.38
N SER A 736 5.25 -27.54 -40.18
CA SER A 736 4.37 -26.59 -39.50
C SER A 736 3.45 -25.90 -40.51
N PHE A 737 2.20 -25.65 -40.12
CA PHE A 737 1.22 -24.98 -40.95
C PHE A 737 0.29 -24.09 -40.12
N THR A 738 -0.24 -23.02 -40.72
CA THR A 738 -1.29 -22.22 -40.13
C THR A 738 -2.66 -22.74 -40.56
N ALA A 739 -3.56 -22.99 -39.60
CA ALA A 739 -4.90 -23.50 -39.91
C ALA A 739 -5.74 -22.47 -40.68
N SER A 740 -6.25 -22.90 -41.82
CA SER A 740 -7.20 -22.18 -42.66
C SER A 740 -8.25 -23.14 -43.19
N GLY A 741 -9.29 -22.65 -43.87
CA GLY A 741 -10.32 -23.51 -44.43
C GLY A 741 -9.80 -24.57 -45.39
N ASN A 742 -8.75 -24.27 -46.16
CA ASN A 742 -8.02 -25.21 -47.00
C ASN A 742 -6.51 -25.06 -46.77
N THR A 743 -5.85 -26.09 -46.28
CA THR A 743 -4.42 -26.07 -45.95
C THR A 743 -3.69 -27.22 -46.66
N GLU A 744 -2.56 -26.90 -47.28
CA GLU A 744 -1.69 -27.93 -47.92
C GLU A 744 -0.49 -28.26 -47.02
N ILE A 745 -0.28 -29.53 -46.77
CA ILE A 745 0.81 -30.05 -45.92
C ILE A 745 1.67 -31.00 -46.77
N LYS A 746 2.98 -30.76 -46.85
CA LYS A 746 3.91 -31.55 -47.65
C LYS A 746 4.92 -32.26 -46.73
N PHE A 747 5.04 -33.57 -46.90
CA PHE A 747 6.08 -34.38 -46.26
C PHE A 747 7.05 -34.92 -47.31
N ILE A 748 8.31 -34.97 -46.96
CA ILE A 748 9.38 -35.61 -47.73
C ILE A 748 9.86 -36.81 -46.94
N LEU A 749 9.75 -38.02 -47.53
CA LEU A 749 10.23 -39.28 -46.97
C LEU A 749 11.60 -39.65 -47.52
#